data_3d1b7b1199f05fb77d1cba198b965bb1
#
_entry.id   3d1b7b1199f05fb77d1cba198b965bb1
#
_cell.length_a   1.000
_cell.length_b   1.000
_cell.length_c   1.000
_cell.angle_alpha   90.00
_cell.angle_beta   90.00
_cell.angle_gamma   90.00
#
_symmetry.space_group_name_H-M   'P 1'
#
loop_
_entity.id
_entity.type
_entity.pdbx_description
1 polymer ?
#
loop_
_entity_poly.entity_id
_entity_poly.type
_entity_poly.pdbx_seq_one_letter_code
_entity_poly.pdbx_strand_id
1 'polypeptide(L)'
;MNEFGHFDDSAREYVITNPATPWPWINYMGTEDFFSLISNTAGGYCFCKDAKYRRILRYRYNGVPMDAGGRYYYIKDGDTVWNPGWKPCKTELDAYECRHGMGYTRVTGEKDGLKADVLFFVPIGHRCEVHRVRLTNTGNVRKSFQLYSFVEWCLWNASTDMENFQRNLSTGQVEIDGNVLYHKTEYRERRDHYAFFGVNRKFDGFDTDRETFIGMYNGFEAPQQVLAGTSGDSVAHGWSPIASHRFDLNLEPGASEDLIFVLGYVENAPEEKFEIPGQARNDGQVINKKKARAMMDAFATGAQVDAAFAALKAYWDDLLGRFIVASDVPELDRTVNVWNQYQCMITFFFSRSASYFESGIGRGMGFRDSNQDLAGIVHLIPDRARQRIIDIASTQFPDGGCYHQYQPLTKRGNNDIGGGFNDDPLWLIFGTVAYIRETGDFGILDEPVPFDNKPGTEVSLLEHLKISFAHVTDNLGPHGLPLIGRADWNDCLNLNCFSDNPDESFQTTENKTEGSKAESLMIAGLFVAEGRDFAELLERIGADKAYVDKVRADVAAMEEAVKKYGWDGEWFLRAYDYYGRKIGSNECEEGKVFIESQGWCTMARIGADEGLCDKALDSAVKYLECEHGMVLNTPAYTHYIKDYGEISSYPEGYKENAGIFCHNNPWVIIGEAMAGRAEDAWRHYKKITPAFTKDQALRKVEPYVFCQMVAGKDAEKPGEGKNSWLTGTAAWTWKAVSEALLGIKPQFDGLLVEPCIPIGTYRIHRRFRDAEYDLTIRQTGKGGKVFIPYKPGKQVLEVEC
;
A
#
# COMPACT_ATOMS: atom_id res chain seq x y z
N MET A 1 -1.91 20.68 19.77
CA MET A 1 -1.43 20.76 18.37
C MET A 1 -0.23 19.83 18.26
N ASN A 2 -0.18 19.02 17.21
CA ASN A 2 1.00 18.22 16.91
C ASN A 2 2.13 19.19 16.51
N GLU A 3 3.34 18.99 17.01
CA GLU A 3 4.48 19.86 16.73
C GLU A 3 4.98 19.80 15.27
N PHE A 4 4.51 18.79 14.50
CA PHE A 4 4.93 18.58 13.11
C PHE A 4 3.91 19.05 12.08
N GLY A 5 2.62 19.14 12.44
CA GLY A 5 1.58 19.53 11.49
C GLY A 5 0.14 19.31 12.00
N HIS A 6 -0.80 19.43 11.07
CA HIS A 6 -2.24 19.30 11.38
C HIS A 6 -3.05 18.90 10.13
N PHE A 7 -4.27 18.42 10.34
CA PHE A 7 -5.23 18.15 9.28
C PHE A 7 -5.93 19.46 8.83
N ASP A 8 -6.03 19.63 7.52
CA ASP A 8 -6.94 20.60 6.89
C ASP A 8 -8.09 19.82 6.24
N ASP A 9 -9.16 19.59 7.00
CA ASP A 9 -10.30 18.80 6.54
C ASP A 9 -11.03 19.46 5.35
N SER A 10 -10.98 20.80 5.25
CA SER A 10 -11.63 21.52 4.16
C SER A 10 -10.93 21.33 2.81
N ALA A 11 -9.61 21.24 2.84
CA ALA A 11 -8.79 20.94 1.67
C ALA A 11 -8.56 19.46 1.45
N ARG A 12 -8.89 18.61 2.43
CA ARG A 12 -8.53 17.18 2.48
C ARG A 12 -7.02 16.97 2.39
N GLU A 13 -6.28 17.75 3.17
CA GLU A 13 -4.83 17.74 3.21
C GLU A 13 -4.32 17.44 4.63
N TYR A 14 -3.10 16.92 4.68
CA TYR A 14 -2.29 17.00 5.88
C TYR A 14 -1.18 18.03 5.68
N VAL A 15 -1.13 19.03 6.56
CA VAL A 15 -0.22 20.16 6.51
C VAL A 15 0.92 19.92 7.48
N ILE A 16 2.15 19.85 6.95
CA ILE A 16 3.38 19.66 7.72
C ILE A 16 4.06 21.02 7.82
N THR A 17 4.30 21.49 9.04
CA THR A 17 4.88 22.81 9.33
C THR A 17 6.31 22.73 9.88
N ASN A 18 6.78 21.52 10.17
CA ASN A 18 8.17 21.26 10.59
C ASN A 18 8.80 20.26 9.63
N PRO A 19 9.84 20.63 8.85
CA PRO A 19 10.46 19.73 7.89
C PRO A 19 11.20 18.57 8.54
N ALA A 20 11.62 18.70 9.81
CA ALA A 20 12.33 17.69 10.57
C ALA A 20 11.36 16.72 11.26
N THR A 21 10.47 16.08 10.46
CA THR A 21 9.59 15.02 10.95
C THR A 21 10.39 13.84 11.50
N PRO A 22 9.84 13.02 12.44
CA PRO A 22 10.57 11.90 13.05
C PRO A 22 11.07 10.87 12.03
N TRP A 23 10.30 10.64 10.99
CA TRP A 23 10.61 9.90 9.77
C TRP A 23 10.25 10.77 8.57
N PRO A 24 10.77 10.51 7.35
CA PRO A 24 10.22 11.14 6.15
C PRO A 24 8.72 10.79 6.05
N TRP A 25 7.86 11.80 6.08
CA TRP A 25 6.42 11.58 5.88
C TRP A 25 6.10 11.72 4.41
N ILE A 26 5.58 10.65 3.84
CA ILE A 26 5.47 10.50 2.40
C ILE A 26 4.03 10.58 1.90
N ASN A 27 3.90 10.82 0.60
CA ASN A 27 2.68 10.68 -0.16
C ASN A 27 2.95 9.85 -1.42
N TYR A 28 1.98 9.05 -1.82
CA TYR A 28 1.97 8.35 -3.10
C TYR A 28 1.09 9.11 -4.08
N MET A 29 1.55 9.26 -5.32
CA MET A 29 0.82 9.95 -6.39
C MET A 29 0.72 9.04 -7.61
N GLY A 30 -0.36 9.18 -8.39
CA GLY A 30 -0.62 8.37 -9.57
C GLY A 30 -1.84 7.47 -9.44
N THR A 31 -2.40 7.07 -10.56
CA THR A 31 -3.69 6.37 -10.59
C THR A 31 -3.77 5.24 -11.62
N GLU A 32 -2.85 5.17 -12.57
CA GLU A 32 -2.88 4.20 -13.68
C GLU A 32 -1.56 3.45 -13.83
N ASP A 33 -0.67 3.97 -14.65
CA ASP A 33 0.59 3.33 -15.01
C ASP A 33 1.82 4.06 -14.45
N PHE A 34 1.71 5.37 -14.20
CA PHE A 34 2.81 6.19 -13.71
C PHE A 34 2.56 6.58 -12.26
N PHE A 35 3.54 6.31 -11.42
CA PHE A 35 3.45 6.52 -9.99
C PHE A 35 4.69 7.23 -9.45
N SER A 36 4.47 7.99 -8.40
CA SER A 36 5.50 8.73 -7.70
C SER A 36 5.32 8.66 -6.20
N LEU A 37 6.42 8.54 -5.47
CA LEU A 37 6.49 8.64 -4.03
C LEU A 37 7.29 9.89 -3.71
N ILE A 38 6.77 10.71 -2.82
CA ILE A 38 7.42 11.96 -2.42
C ILE A 38 7.32 12.18 -0.91
N SER A 39 8.44 12.53 -0.28
CA SER A 39 8.45 12.91 1.12
C SER A 39 8.14 14.39 1.31
N ASN A 40 7.91 14.77 2.56
CA ASN A 40 7.74 16.17 2.96
C ASN A 40 8.95 17.06 2.60
N THR A 41 10.11 16.46 2.32
CA THR A 41 11.32 17.18 1.89
C THR A 41 11.69 16.96 0.42
N ALA A 42 10.72 16.47 -0.40
CA ALA A 42 10.87 16.16 -1.82
C ALA A 42 11.82 14.99 -2.16
N GLY A 43 12.15 14.16 -1.17
CA GLY A 43 12.79 12.87 -1.40
C GLY A 43 11.84 11.87 -2.07
N GLY A 44 12.36 10.72 -2.50
CA GLY A 44 11.57 9.65 -3.12
C GLY A 44 11.87 9.42 -4.59
N TYR A 45 10.99 8.72 -5.30
CA TYR A 45 11.21 8.28 -6.67
C TYR A 45 9.92 8.14 -7.46
N CYS A 46 10.05 7.95 -8.78
CA CYS A 46 8.92 7.62 -9.64
C CYS A 46 9.24 6.41 -10.55
N PHE A 47 8.19 5.79 -11.05
CA PHE A 47 8.29 4.60 -11.91
C PHE A 47 7.04 4.44 -12.80
N CYS A 48 7.17 3.61 -13.84
CA CYS A 48 6.05 3.23 -14.70
C CYS A 48 5.74 1.74 -14.55
N LYS A 49 4.55 1.38 -14.09
CA LYS A 49 4.03 0.02 -13.87
C LYS A 49 4.75 -0.81 -12.80
N ASP A 50 6.08 -0.79 -12.79
CA ASP A 50 6.90 -1.66 -11.93
C ASP A 50 8.07 -0.88 -11.33
N ALA A 51 8.13 -0.83 -10.00
CA ALA A 51 9.13 -0.08 -9.27
C ALA A 51 10.54 -0.67 -9.36
N LYS A 52 10.69 -1.96 -9.69
CA LYS A 52 11.97 -2.65 -9.86
C LYS A 52 12.51 -2.53 -11.27
N TYR A 53 11.68 -2.78 -12.29
CA TYR A 53 12.09 -2.91 -13.69
C TYR A 53 11.76 -1.70 -14.57
N ARG A 54 11.04 -0.70 -14.06
CA ARG A 54 10.68 0.55 -14.75
C ARG A 54 10.88 1.76 -13.85
N ARG A 55 11.89 1.70 -12.97
CA ARG A 55 12.31 2.80 -12.10
C ARG A 55 12.91 3.94 -12.94
N ILE A 56 12.46 5.16 -12.68
CA ILE A 56 12.90 6.37 -13.39
C ILE A 56 13.95 7.13 -12.59
N LEU A 57 13.64 7.46 -11.34
CA LEU A 57 14.58 8.14 -10.46
C LEU A 57 15.28 7.17 -9.51
N ARG A 58 16.53 7.49 -9.22
CA ARG A 58 17.34 6.74 -8.25
C ARG A 58 16.88 7.03 -6.83
N TYR A 59 16.70 5.97 -6.07
CA TYR A 59 16.50 5.99 -4.63
C TYR A 59 17.10 4.73 -4.02
N ARG A 60 17.83 4.89 -2.90
CA ARG A 60 18.44 3.77 -2.17
C ARG A 60 17.78 3.65 -0.81
N TYR A 61 17.14 2.52 -0.54
CA TYR A 61 16.37 2.29 0.68
C TYR A 61 17.21 2.32 1.96
N ASN A 62 18.46 1.92 1.88
CA ASN A 62 19.41 1.94 2.99
C ASN A 62 20.38 3.12 2.93
N GLY A 63 19.94 4.23 2.31
CA GLY A 63 20.73 5.45 2.24
C GLY A 63 20.92 6.10 3.61
N VAL A 64 22.12 6.63 3.88
CA VAL A 64 22.41 7.45 5.04
C VAL A 64 23.07 8.74 4.54
N PRO A 65 22.51 9.90 4.85
CA PRO A 65 21.29 10.17 5.61
C PRO A 65 20.03 9.67 4.85
N MET A 66 19.00 9.31 5.61
CA MET A 66 17.72 8.88 5.08
C MET A 66 17.08 9.96 4.20
N ASP A 67 16.33 9.55 3.16
CA ASP A 67 15.64 10.46 2.24
C ASP A 67 16.60 11.32 1.39
N ALA A 68 17.72 10.74 0.97
CA ALA A 68 18.75 11.44 0.22
C ALA A 68 18.52 11.47 -1.30
N GLY A 69 17.71 10.56 -1.88
CA GLY A 69 17.30 10.58 -3.28
C GLY A 69 16.02 11.37 -3.47
N GLY A 70 15.89 12.11 -4.57
CA GLY A 70 14.66 12.89 -4.81
C GLY A 70 14.71 13.78 -6.03
N ARG A 71 13.83 14.76 -6.04
CA ARG A 71 13.69 15.81 -7.05
C ARG A 71 13.86 17.16 -6.38
N TYR A 72 14.99 17.80 -6.60
CA TYR A 72 15.37 19.00 -5.84
C TYR A 72 15.38 20.24 -6.72
N TYR A 73 15.03 21.36 -6.09
CA TYR A 73 15.18 22.70 -6.62
C TYR A 73 16.11 23.47 -5.67
N TYR A 74 17.34 23.76 -6.15
CA TYR A 74 18.28 24.58 -5.40
C TYR A 74 18.10 26.03 -5.80
N ILE A 75 18.04 26.91 -4.80
CA ILE A 75 18.00 28.34 -5.00
C ILE A 75 19.28 28.91 -4.41
N LYS A 76 20.02 29.67 -5.26
CA LYS A 76 21.22 30.39 -4.83
C LYS A 76 20.95 31.90 -4.92
N ASP A 77 20.86 32.56 -3.77
CA ASP A 77 20.71 34.02 -3.62
C ASP A 77 21.95 34.56 -2.90
N GLY A 78 22.84 35.22 -3.66
CA GLY A 78 24.13 35.59 -3.17
C GLY A 78 24.98 34.39 -2.74
N ASP A 79 25.38 34.35 -1.48
CA ASP A 79 26.14 33.21 -0.89
C ASP A 79 25.23 32.14 -0.26
N THR A 80 23.93 32.41 -0.13
CA THR A 80 22.97 31.51 0.47
C THR A 80 22.47 30.51 -0.57
N VAL A 81 22.57 29.21 -0.24
CA VAL A 81 21.97 28.11 -1.01
C VAL A 81 20.94 27.39 -0.15
N TRP A 82 19.75 27.20 -0.68
CA TRP A 82 18.65 26.57 0.02
C TRP A 82 17.70 25.81 -0.90
N ASN A 83 16.82 25.00 -0.33
CA ASN A 83 15.77 24.24 -1.03
C ASN A 83 14.40 24.54 -0.42
N PRO A 84 13.31 24.59 -1.21
CA PRO A 84 11.95 24.79 -0.68
C PRO A 84 11.55 23.74 0.36
N GLY A 85 12.00 22.48 0.16
CA GLY A 85 11.75 21.35 1.08
C GLY A 85 12.75 21.25 2.24
N TRP A 86 13.60 22.25 2.49
CA TRP A 86 14.65 22.23 3.49
C TRP A 86 15.81 21.27 3.13
N LYS A 87 15.56 20.00 2.86
CA LYS A 87 16.59 19.08 2.33
C LYS A 87 16.80 19.28 0.82
N PRO A 88 18.01 18.97 0.31
CA PRO A 88 19.15 18.36 1.02
C PRO A 88 20.06 19.37 1.72
N CYS A 89 20.00 20.69 1.42
CA CYS A 89 20.90 21.69 2.00
C CYS A 89 20.73 21.88 3.51
N LYS A 90 19.55 21.70 4.05
CA LYS A 90 19.19 21.92 5.45
C LYS A 90 19.43 23.36 5.92
N THR A 91 19.47 24.32 5.01
CA THR A 91 19.49 25.74 5.31
C THR A 91 18.22 26.11 6.05
N GLU A 92 18.34 26.80 7.17
CA GLU A 92 17.21 27.26 7.95
C GLU A 92 16.33 28.20 7.09
N LEU A 93 15.02 27.88 7.02
CA LEU A 93 14.04 28.62 6.27
C LEU A 93 13.28 29.59 7.18
N ASP A 94 12.89 30.75 6.65
CA ASP A 94 12.07 31.72 7.36
C ASP A 94 10.62 31.22 7.49
N ALA A 95 10.14 30.43 6.50
CA ALA A 95 8.89 29.72 6.55
C ALA A 95 8.99 28.40 5.75
N TYR A 96 8.29 27.37 6.23
CA TYR A 96 8.18 26.08 5.58
C TYR A 96 6.77 25.52 5.74
N GLU A 97 6.23 24.98 4.68
CA GLU A 97 4.99 24.22 4.67
C GLU A 97 5.04 23.11 3.61
N CYS A 98 4.62 21.89 3.98
CA CYS A 98 4.34 20.84 3.02
C CYS A 98 2.89 20.39 3.19
N ARG A 99 2.15 20.27 2.08
CA ARG A 99 0.78 19.81 2.02
C ARG A 99 0.71 18.52 1.22
N HIS A 100 0.36 17.44 1.87
CA HIS A 100 0.03 16.17 1.22
C HIS A 100 -1.47 16.10 0.99
N GLY A 101 -1.86 16.00 -0.27
CA GLY A 101 -3.27 15.85 -0.69
C GLY A 101 -3.45 14.61 -1.59
N MET A 102 -4.66 14.43 -2.09
CA MET A 102 -5.04 13.27 -2.89
C MET A 102 -4.38 13.33 -4.28
N GLY A 103 -3.29 12.54 -4.46
CA GLY A 103 -2.54 12.46 -5.71
C GLY A 103 -1.59 13.63 -5.99
N TYR A 104 -1.33 14.49 -5.02
CA TYR A 104 -0.40 15.62 -5.15
C TYR A 104 0.29 15.96 -3.83
N THR A 105 1.40 16.68 -3.95
CA THR A 105 2.12 17.27 -2.83
C THR A 105 2.55 18.69 -3.20
N ARG A 106 2.39 19.61 -2.28
CA ARG A 106 2.86 21.00 -2.41
C ARG A 106 3.89 21.28 -1.34
N VAL A 107 5.06 21.77 -1.73
CA VAL A 107 6.15 22.15 -0.83
C VAL A 107 6.44 23.63 -1.00
N THR A 108 6.32 24.38 0.07
CA THR A 108 6.58 25.83 0.10
C THR A 108 7.69 26.14 1.08
N GLY A 109 8.71 26.85 0.62
CA GLY A 109 9.78 27.40 1.44
C GLY A 109 9.96 28.88 1.20
N GLU A 110 10.35 29.62 2.22
CA GLU A 110 10.71 31.03 2.11
C GLU A 110 12.05 31.29 2.80
N LYS A 111 12.90 32.09 2.14
CA LYS A 111 14.20 32.52 2.69
C LYS A 111 14.53 33.93 2.21
N ASP A 112 14.85 34.84 3.16
CA ASP A 112 15.32 36.19 2.90
C ASP A 112 14.44 36.96 1.89
N GLY A 113 13.11 36.81 1.99
CA GLY A 113 12.14 37.51 1.12
C GLY A 113 12.01 36.91 -0.28
N LEU A 114 12.46 35.68 -0.49
CA LEU A 114 12.20 34.90 -1.70
C LEU A 114 11.42 33.62 -1.32
N LYS A 115 10.21 33.50 -1.87
CA LYS A 115 9.31 32.36 -1.67
C LYS A 115 9.33 31.44 -2.87
N ALA A 116 9.49 30.14 -2.64
CA ALA A 116 9.33 29.10 -3.64
C ALA A 116 8.17 28.18 -3.26
N ASP A 117 7.21 28.02 -4.14
CA ASP A 117 6.05 27.13 -4.01
C ASP A 117 6.13 26.10 -5.13
N VAL A 118 6.24 24.82 -4.77
CA VAL A 118 6.39 23.72 -5.74
C VAL A 118 5.23 22.75 -5.60
N LEU A 119 4.39 22.68 -6.62
CA LEU A 119 3.32 21.70 -6.74
C LEU A 119 3.82 20.50 -7.54
N PHE A 120 3.77 19.32 -6.96
CA PHE A 120 4.07 18.03 -7.59
C PHE A 120 2.78 17.22 -7.74
N PHE A 121 2.50 16.69 -8.93
CA PHE A 121 1.37 15.79 -9.13
C PHE A 121 1.55 14.93 -10.39
N VAL A 122 0.83 13.81 -10.44
CA VAL A 122 0.74 12.95 -11.62
C VAL A 122 -0.61 13.20 -12.31
N PRO A 123 -0.63 13.80 -13.52
CA PRO A 123 -1.87 14.08 -14.24
C PRO A 123 -2.58 12.80 -14.68
N ILE A 124 -3.91 12.81 -14.64
CA ILE A 124 -4.73 11.68 -15.13
C ILE A 124 -4.46 11.43 -16.62
N GLY A 125 -4.25 10.15 -16.98
CA GLY A 125 -4.02 9.73 -18.37
C GLY A 125 -2.63 10.03 -18.93
N HIS A 126 -1.69 10.52 -18.11
CA HIS A 126 -0.32 10.83 -18.55
C HIS A 126 0.72 10.06 -17.77
N ARG A 127 1.80 9.62 -18.46
CA ARG A 127 2.95 8.94 -17.85
C ARG A 127 4.05 9.94 -17.50
N CYS A 128 3.70 10.91 -16.66
CA CYS A 128 4.63 11.93 -16.20
C CYS A 128 4.23 12.49 -14.83
N GLU A 129 5.20 13.08 -14.17
CA GLU A 129 5.02 13.94 -13.01
C GLU A 129 5.20 15.39 -13.47
N VAL A 130 4.30 16.27 -13.10
CA VAL A 130 4.36 17.72 -13.38
C VAL A 130 4.79 18.44 -12.11
N HIS A 131 5.82 19.31 -12.24
CA HIS A 131 6.25 20.19 -11.17
C HIS A 131 6.01 21.63 -11.61
N ARG A 132 5.13 22.35 -10.93
CA ARG A 132 4.99 23.79 -11.09
C ARG A 132 5.77 24.50 -10.00
N VAL A 133 6.85 25.15 -10.37
CA VAL A 133 7.72 25.93 -9.48
C VAL A 133 7.35 27.39 -9.62
N ARG A 134 6.70 27.97 -8.61
CA ARG A 134 6.40 29.38 -8.53
C ARG A 134 7.37 30.07 -7.59
N LEU A 135 8.09 31.04 -8.11
CA LEU A 135 9.03 31.87 -7.37
C LEU A 135 8.45 33.28 -7.21
N THR A 136 8.42 33.80 -5.98
CA THR A 136 7.85 35.10 -5.67
C THR A 136 8.83 35.90 -4.83
N ASN A 137 9.13 37.11 -5.25
CA ASN A 137 9.84 38.08 -4.40
C ASN A 137 8.85 38.69 -3.40
N THR A 138 8.88 38.26 -2.15
CA THR A 138 8.04 38.79 -1.05
C THR A 138 8.68 39.96 -0.33
N GLY A 139 9.94 40.26 -0.69
CA GLY A 139 10.69 41.39 -0.12
C GLY A 139 10.38 42.73 -0.80
N ASN A 140 11.10 43.75 -0.38
CA ASN A 140 10.93 45.13 -0.85
C ASN A 140 12.06 45.60 -1.77
N VAL A 141 12.98 44.74 -2.13
CA VAL A 141 14.10 44.99 -3.05
C VAL A 141 14.10 43.98 -4.18
N ARG A 142 14.62 44.37 -5.35
CA ARG A 142 14.81 43.45 -6.46
C ARG A 142 15.72 42.30 -6.06
N LYS A 143 15.36 41.09 -6.44
CA LYS A 143 16.13 39.85 -6.23
C LYS A 143 16.74 39.36 -7.55
N SER A 144 18.02 39.00 -7.50
CA SER A 144 18.76 38.34 -8.59
C SER A 144 19.38 37.07 -8.05
N PHE A 145 18.96 35.92 -8.55
CA PHE A 145 19.31 34.61 -8.01
C PHE A 145 19.34 33.54 -9.10
N GLN A 146 19.88 32.37 -8.78
CA GLN A 146 19.84 31.21 -9.66
C GLN A 146 18.90 30.14 -9.09
N LEU A 147 18.19 29.46 -10.01
CA LEU A 147 17.46 28.24 -9.74
C LEU A 147 18.12 27.08 -10.48
N TYR A 148 18.33 25.97 -9.78
CA TYR A 148 18.76 24.70 -10.36
C TYR A 148 17.72 23.63 -10.10
N SER A 149 17.25 22.95 -11.14
CA SER A 149 16.52 21.69 -10.97
C SER A 149 17.51 20.52 -10.83
N PHE A 150 17.10 19.45 -10.19
CA PHE A 150 17.93 18.25 -10.07
C PHE A 150 17.12 16.98 -9.95
N VAL A 151 17.43 16.00 -10.79
CA VAL A 151 17.01 14.60 -10.65
C VAL A 151 18.17 13.67 -10.98
N GLU A 152 18.26 12.53 -10.29
CA GLU A 152 19.25 11.49 -10.60
C GLU A 152 18.54 10.28 -11.22
N TRP A 153 18.99 9.84 -12.40
CA TRP A 153 18.38 8.75 -13.13
C TRP A 153 18.73 7.38 -12.55
N CYS A 154 17.71 6.54 -12.40
CA CYS A 154 17.87 5.11 -12.29
C CYS A 154 18.07 4.49 -13.68
N LEU A 155 18.79 3.38 -13.75
CA LEU A 155 19.06 2.68 -15.01
C LEU A 155 18.05 1.53 -15.23
N TRP A 156 16.79 1.82 -15.03
CA TRP A 156 15.61 0.95 -15.21
C TRP A 156 15.49 -0.19 -14.19
N ASN A 157 16.56 -0.93 -13.89
CA ASN A 157 16.56 -2.00 -12.90
C ASN A 157 17.07 -1.47 -11.56
N ALA A 158 16.14 -1.25 -10.63
CA ALA A 158 16.46 -0.66 -9.34
C ALA A 158 17.31 -1.56 -8.45
N SER A 159 17.18 -2.90 -8.50
CA SER A 159 18.04 -3.82 -7.75
C SER A 159 19.49 -3.73 -8.23
N THR A 160 19.72 -3.86 -9.54
CA THR A 160 21.06 -3.72 -10.11
C THR A 160 21.67 -2.35 -9.81
N ASP A 161 20.85 -1.28 -9.86
CA ASP A 161 21.31 0.07 -9.56
C ASP A 161 21.72 0.23 -8.08
N MET A 162 21.01 -0.42 -7.16
CA MET A 162 21.37 -0.40 -5.72
C MET A 162 22.61 -1.20 -5.39
N GLU A 163 22.79 -2.37 -6.03
CA GLU A 163 23.90 -3.29 -5.78
C GLU A 163 25.21 -2.83 -6.43
N ASN A 164 25.10 -2.09 -7.52
CA ASN A 164 26.27 -1.66 -8.29
C ASN A 164 26.95 -0.45 -7.65
N PHE A 165 27.86 -0.70 -6.73
CA PHE A 165 28.54 0.31 -5.94
C PHE A 165 29.24 1.40 -6.76
N GLN A 166 29.97 1.02 -7.82
CA GLN A 166 30.71 1.95 -8.67
C GLN A 166 29.96 2.31 -9.96
N ARG A 167 28.75 1.75 -10.16
CA ARG A 167 27.93 1.96 -11.37
C ARG A 167 28.60 1.56 -12.70
N ASN A 168 29.65 0.77 -12.65
CA ASN A 168 30.41 0.36 -13.82
C ASN A 168 29.64 -0.63 -14.73
N LEU A 169 28.57 -1.26 -14.21
CA LEU A 169 27.69 -2.10 -15.03
C LEU A 169 26.42 -1.37 -15.49
N SER A 170 26.16 -0.19 -14.95
CA SER A 170 24.97 0.59 -15.21
C SER A 170 25.31 1.79 -16.08
N THR A 171 24.99 1.71 -17.35
CA THR A 171 25.33 2.73 -18.34
C THR A 171 24.08 3.30 -19.00
N GLY A 172 24.09 4.58 -19.29
CA GLY A 172 23.01 5.27 -19.96
C GLY A 172 23.55 6.26 -20.99
N GLN A 173 22.65 6.79 -21.79
CA GLN A 173 22.96 7.85 -22.76
C GLN A 173 22.02 9.01 -22.51
N VAL A 174 22.55 10.21 -22.68
CA VAL A 174 21.81 11.45 -22.56
C VAL A 174 21.74 12.13 -23.92
N GLU A 175 20.57 12.66 -24.25
CA GLU A 175 20.37 13.54 -25.41
C GLU A 175 19.77 14.87 -24.90
N ILE A 176 20.25 15.98 -25.45
CA ILE A 176 19.74 17.32 -25.15
C ILE A 176 19.04 17.82 -26.41
N ASP A 177 17.78 18.22 -26.29
CA ASP A 177 17.02 18.76 -27.40
C ASP A 177 16.13 19.94 -26.92
N GLY A 178 16.54 21.14 -27.27
CA GLY A 178 15.88 22.34 -26.84
C GLY A 178 15.92 22.54 -25.33
N ASN A 179 14.76 22.42 -24.70
CA ASN A 179 14.57 22.61 -23.25
C ASN A 179 14.34 21.27 -22.52
N VAL A 180 14.69 20.15 -23.11
CA VAL A 180 14.45 18.81 -22.58
C VAL A 180 15.73 17.97 -22.54
N LEU A 181 15.97 17.35 -21.40
CA LEU A 181 17.05 16.40 -21.18
C LEU A 181 16.45 14.97 -21.21
N TYR A 182 16.98 14.13 -22.10
CA TYR A 182 16.51 12.76 -22.31
C TYR A 182 17.54 11.76 -21.79
N HIS A 183 17.05 10.68 -21.20
CA HIS A 183 17.88 9.60 -20.71
C HIS A 183 17.36 8.25 -21.22
N LYS A 184 18.24 7.44 -21.79
CA LYS A 184 17.96 6.06 -22.20
C LYS A 184 19.08 5.13 -21.73
N THR A 185 18.75 3.86 -21.56
CA THR A 185 19.73 2.81 -21.28
C THR A 185 19.61 1.68 -22.28
N GLU A 186 20.78 1.22 -22.77
CA GLU A 186 20.88 0.10 -23.71
C GLU A 186 21.63 -1.10 -23.08
N TYR A 187 21.95 -1.01 -21.79
CA TYR A 187 22.65 -2.06 -21.09
C TYR A 187 21.77 -3.29 -20.90
N ARG A 188 22.26 -4.48 -21.15
CA ARG A 188 21.61 -5.80 -21.09
C ARG A 188 20.33 -5.96 -21.92
N GLU A 189 19.42 -5.01 -21.87
CA GLU A 189 18.19 -5.01 -22.65
C GLU A 189 18.16 -3.76 -23.52
N ARG A 190 18.05 -3.98 -24.81
CA ARG A 190 17.85 -2.90 -25.75
C ARG A 190 16.38 -2.54 -25.76
N ARG A 191 16.06 -1.51 -25.02
CA ARG A 191 14.69 -1.05 -24.86
C ARG A 191 14.42 0.12 -25.77
N ASP A 192 13.18 0.18 -26.24
CA ASP A 192 12.66 1.28 -27.02
C ASP A 192 12.06 2.35 -26.10
N HIS A 193 12.59 2.43 -24.86
CA HIS A 193 12.13 3.23 -23.76
C HIS A 193 13.13 4.33 -23.40
N TYR A 194 12.59 5.45 -22.93
CA TYR A 194 13.40 6.52 -22.37
C TYR A 194 12.63 7.32 -21.33
N ALA A 195 13.35 7.99 -20.45
CA ALA A 195 12.82 9.01 -19.56
C ALA A 195 13.25 10.39 -20.06
N PHE A 196 12.56 11.42 -19.65
CA PHE A 196 12.90 12.80 -19.94
C PHE A 196 12.55 13.73 -18.79
N PHE A 197 13.30 14.83 -18.69
CA PHE A 197 13.03 15.92 -17.79
C PHE A 197 13.14 17.23 -18.57
N GLY A 198 12.03 17.88 -18.78
CA GLY A 198 11.94 19.09 -19.58
C GLY A 198 11.30 20.22 -18.82
N VAL A 199 11.46 21.44 -19.34
CA VAL A 199 10.89 22.65 -18.76
C VAL A 199 10.23 23.51 -19.86
N ASN A 200 9.24 24.33 -19.51
CA ASN A 200 8.45 25.11 -20.47
C ASN A 200 9.16 26.35 -21.05
N ARG A 201 10.43 26.56 -20.71
CA ARG A 201 11.25 27.67 -21.25
C ARG A 201 12.68 27.23 -21.50
N LYS A 202 13.45 28.05 -22.27
CA LYS A 202 14.87 27.82 -22.46
C LYS A 202 15.61 28.05 -21.14
N PHE A 203 16.51 27.15 -20.79
CA PHE A 203 17.43 27.28 -19.66
C PHE A 203 18.70 28.07 -20.04
N ASP A 204 19.40 28.62 -19.04
CA ASP A 204 20.63 29.41 -19.20
C ASP A 204 21.89 28.51 -19.12
N GLY A 205 21.74 27.30 -18.59
CA GLY A 205 22.77 26.28 -18.54
C GLY A 205 22.18 24.95 -18.06
N PHE A 206 22.98 23.88 -18.15
CA PHE A 206 22.56 22.55 -17.76
C PHE A 206 23.74 21.69 -17.30
N ASP A 207 23.45 20.59 -16.61
CA ASP A 207 24.40 19.52 -16.35
C ASP A 207 23.70 18.17 -16.44
N THR A 208 24.34 17.18 -17.06
CA THR A 208 23.86 15.82 -17.12
C THR A 208 24.86 14.81 -16.55
N ASP A 209 26.07 15.25 -16.19
CA ASP A 209 27.06 14.45 -15.50
C ASP A 209 27.08 14.76 -14.00
N ARG A 210 26.93 13.71 -13.20
CA ARG A 210 26.81 13.82 -11.74
C ARG A 210 28.09 14.38 -11.08
N GLU A 211 29.24 13.92 -11.53
CA GLU A 211 30.53 14.34 -10.95
C GLU A 211 30.82 15.81 -11.24
N THR A 212 30.50 16.25 -12.44
CA THR A 212 30.62 17.67 -12.83
C THR A 212 29.67 18.55 -12.00
N PHE A 213 28.41 18.10 -11.80
CA PHE A 213 27.42 18.91 -11.08
C PHE A 213 27.66 18.92 -9.57
N ILE A 214 27.82 17.75 -8.94
CA ILE A 214 27.95 17.63 -7.48
C ILE A 214 29.39 17.91 -7.03
N GLY A 215 30.39 17.43 -7.77
CA GLY A 215 31.78 17.34 -7.35
C GLY A 215 32.14 16.00 -6.70
N MET A 216 33.35 15.53 -6.88
CA MET A 216 33.80 14.20 -6.49
C MET A 216 33.60 13.89 -4.99
N TYR A 217 33.81 14.88 -4.12
CA TYR A 217 33.76 14.70 -2.66
C TYR A 217 32.58 15.40 -1.99
N ASN A 218 31.67 15.96 -2.76
CA ASN A 218 30.49 16.62 -2.24
C ASN A 218 29.26 15.70 -2.28
N GLY A 219 28.27 15.98 -1.44
CA GLY A 219 26.95 15.38 -1.49
C GLY A 219 25.88 16.30 -2.07
N PHE A 220 24.64 15.85 -2.01
CA PHE A 220 23.51 16.65 -2.49
C PHE A 220 23.32 17.96 -1.73
N GLU A 221 23.83 18.03 -0.48
CA GLU A 221 23.74 19.24 0.37
C GLU A 221 24.59 20.41 -0.15
N ALA A 222 25.61 20.13 -0.96
CA ALA A 222 26.57 21.14 -1.40
C ALA A 222 27.08 20.87 -2.86
N PRO A 223 26.20 20.87 -3.88
CA PRO A 223 26.63 20.63 -5.23
C PRO A 223 27.57 21.73 -5.74
N GLN A 224 28.69 21.32 -6.31
CA GLN A 224 29.78 22.23 -6.74
C GLN A 224 29.28 23.33 -7.66
N GLN A 225 28.46 22.99 -8.68
CA GLN A 225 27.98 23.97 -9.64
C GLN A 225 27.01 24.98 -9.00
N VAL A 226 26.18 24.50 -8.08
CA VAL A 226 25.26 25.39 -7.33
C VAL A 226 26.04 26.36 -6.45
N LEU A 227 27.02 25.86 -5.70
CA LEU A 227 27.87 26.72 -4.85
C LEU A 227 28.61 27.78 -5.69
N ALA A 228 29.11 27.40 -6.87
CA ALA A 228 29.81 28.32 -7.77
C ALA A 228 28.86 29.29 -8.51
N GLY A 229 27.55 29.00 -8.59
CA GLY A 229 26.61 29.79 -9.37
C GLY A 229 26.75 29.60 -10.87
N THR A 230 27.27 28.45 -11.32
CA THR A 230 27.60 28.13 -12.71
C THR A 230 26.96 26.82 -13.17
N SER A 231 27.16 26.44 -14.42
CA SER A 231 26.89 25.12 -14.96
C SER A 231 28.11 24.65 -15.76
N GLY A 232 28.31 23.34 -15.82
CA GLY A 232 29.39 22.75 -16.60
C GLY A 232 29.00 22.48 -18.05
N ASP A 233 27.71 22.61 -18.39
CA ASP A 233 27.08 22.19 -19.65
C ASP A 233 27.53 20.78 -20.04
N SER A 234 27.63 19.93 -19.02
CA SER A 234 28.19 18.59 -19.13
C SER A 234 27.24 17.62 -19.80
N VAL A 235 27.80 16.70 -20.60
CA VAL A 235 27.04 15.62 -21.27
C VAL A 235 27.56 14.27 -20.80
N ALA A 236 26.74 13.55 -20.03
CA ALA A 236 27.10 12.21 -19.56
C ALA A 236 26.82 11.15 -20.64
N HIS A 237 27.90 10.41 -20.98
CA HIS A 237 27.79 9.18 -21.76
C HIS A 237 28.36 8.03 -20.94
N GLY A 238 27.51 7.06 -20.59
CA GLY A 238 27.90 5.91 -19.80
C GLY A 238 27.39 6.03 -18.35
N TRP A 239 28.23 6.50 -17.43
CA TRP A 239 27.93 6.41 -16.00
C TRP A 239 27.33 7.69 -15.41
N SER A 240 26.57 7.49 -14.35
CA SER A 240 26.08 8.54 -13.45
C SER A 240 25.29 9.69 -14.08
N PRO A 241 24.36 9.42 -15.02
CA PRO A 241 23.57 10.50 -15.62
C PRO A 241 22.61 11.13 -14.61
N ILE A 242 22.50 12.45 -14.69
CA ILE A 242 21.54 13.28 -13.99
C ILE A 242 20.80 14.18 -14.99
N ALA A 243 19.83 14.95 -14.49
CA ALA A 243 19.33 16.11 -15.24
C ALA A 243 19.23 17.31 -14.31
N SER A 244 19.92 18.37 -14.68
CA SER A 244 19.88 19.67 -14.02
C SER A 244 19.74 20.77 -15.06
N HIS A 245 18.81 21.69 -14.84
CA HIS A 245 18.64 22.91 -15.61
C HIS A 245 19.01 24.10 -14.71
N ARG A 246 19.72 25.10 -15.25
CA ARG A 246 20.05 26.34 -14.55
C ARG A 246 19.30 27.51 -15.17
N PHE A 247 18.80 28.41 -14.31
CA PHE A 247 18.13 29.65 -14.67
C PHE A 247 18.72 30.83 -13.89
N ASP A 248 19.05 31.90 -14.58
CA ASP A 248 19.41 33.19 -13.98
C ASP A 248 18.15 34.07 -13.95
N LEU A 249 17.63 34.33 -12.76
CA LEU A 249 16.34 34.96 -12.55
C LEU A 249 16.45 36.29 -11.86
N ASN A 250 15.54 37.22 -12.26
CA ASN A 250 15.42 38.55 -11.69
C ASN A 250 13.95 38.86 -11.40
N LEU A 251 13.62 39.14 -10.13
CA LEU A 251 12.26 39.46 -9.73
C LEU A 251 12.21 40.81 -9.01
N GLU A 252 11.36 41.72 -9.51
CA GLU A 252 11.02 42.95 -8.81
C GLU A 252 10.17 42.63 -7.55
N PRO A 253 10.11 43.55 -6.56
CA PRO A 253 9.25 43.36 -5.39
C PRO A 253 7.81 43.05 -5.76
N GLY A 254 7.27 41.96 -5.19
CA GLY A 254 5.92 41.44 -5.44
C GLY A 254 5.77 40.70 -6.76
N ALA A 255 6.79 40.61 -7.61
CA ALA A 255 6.73 39.84 -8.85
C ALA A 255 6.86 38.32 -8.61
N SER A 256 6.23 37.54 -9.49
CA SER A 256 6.31 36.08 -9.49
C SER A 256 6.63 35.55 -10.87
N GLU A 257 7.30 34.41 -10.92
CA GLU A 257 7.58 33.66 -12.14
C GLU A 257 7.22 32.19 -11.95
N ASP A 258 6.59 31.58 -12.95
CA ASP A 258 6.27 30.15 -12.99
C ASP A 258 7.18 29.41 -13.96
N LEU A 259 7.81 28.35 -13.47
CA LEU A 259 8.53 27.35 -14.25
C LEU A 259 7.79 26.02 -14.16
N ILE A 260 7.49 25.41 -15.30
CA ILE A 260 6.76 24.14 -15.37
C ILE A 260 7.71 23.07 -15.89
N PHE A 261 8.00 22.08 -15.04
CA PHE A 261 8.81 20.93 -15.38
C PHE A 261 7.92 19.72 -15.59
N VAL A 262 8.31 18.87 -16.53
CA VAL A 262 7.68 17.58 -16.81
C VAL A 262 8.73 16.48 -16.74
N LEU A 263 8.57 15.58 -15.79
CA LEU A 263 9.38 14.39 -15.61
C LEU A 263 8.59 13.20 -16.15
N GLY A 264 8.94 12.68 -17.30
CA GLY A 264 8.12 11.71 -18.01
C GLY A 264 8.85 10.46 -18.45
N TYR A 265 8.06 9.49 -18.90
CA TYR A 265 8.51 8.20 -19.38
C TYR A 265 7.78 7.77 -20.66
N VAL A 266 8.52 7.25 -21.64
CA VAL A 266 8.00 6.84 -22.92
C VAL A 266 8.46 5.43 -23.27
N GLU A 267 7.53 4.60 -23.75
CA GLU A 267 7.79 3.34 -24.46
C GLU A 267 7.35 3.51 -25.91
N ASN A 268 8.30 3.41 -26.85
CA ASN A 268 8.01 3.35 -28.26
C ASN A 268 7.80 1.89 -28.70
N ALA A 269 7.06 1.65 -29.76
CA ALA A 269 7.09 0.37 -30.43
C ALA A 269 8.48 0.16 -31.09
N PRO A 270 8.97 -1.08 -31.22
CA PRO A 270 10.30 -1.35 -31.76
C PRO A 270 10.55 -0.71 -33.14
N GLU A 271 9.52 -0.69 -33.99
CA GLU A 271 9.52 -0.06 -35.32
C GLU A 271 9.55 1.48 -35.26
N GLU A 272 9.10 2.08 -34.15
CA GLU A 272 9.05 3.52 -33.93
C GLU A 272 10.20 4.03 -33.04
N LYS A 273 11.19 3.20 -32.73
CA LYS A 273 12.26 3.53 -31.79
C LYS A 273 13.01 4.84 -32.16
N PHE A 274 13.28 5.04 -33.44
CA PHE A 274 14.00 6.19 -33.94
C PHE A 274 13.11 7.14 -34.73
N GLU A 275 13.50 8.43 -34.81
CA GLU A 275 12.74 9.46 -35.53
C GLU A 275 12.65 9.16 -37.03
N ILE A 276 13.69 8.53 -37.61
CA ILE A 276 13.71 8.09 -39.02
C ILE A 276 13.71 6.55 -39.04
N PRO A 277 12.62 5.89 -39.46
CA PRO A 277 12.54 4.44 -39.54
C PRO A 277 13.53 3.89 -40.56
N GLY A 278 14.21 2.79 -40.23
CA GLY A 278 15.07 2.03 -41.16
C GLY A 278 16.51 2.52 -41.33
N GLN A 279 16.96 3.56 -40.62
CA GLN A 279 18.35 3.94 -40.57
C GLN A 279 19.19 2.94 -39.75
N ALA A 280 20.40 2.61 -40.24
CA ALA A 280 21.32 1.73 -39.54
C ALA A 280 21.96 2.42 -38.33
N ARG A 281 22.31 1.65 -37.32
CA ARG A 281 22.74 2.11 -35.96
C ARG A 281 23.93 3.10 -35.95
N ASN A 282 24.69 3.22 -36.99
CA ASN A 282 25.95 3.98 -36.99
C ASN A 282 25.79 5.43 -37.50
N ASP A 283 24.59 5.87 -37.89
CA ASP A 283 24.38 7.14 -38.58
C ASP A 283 23.79 8.25 -37.70
N GLY A 284 24.11 8.31 -36.40
CA GLY A 284 23.62 9.34 -35.50
C GLY A 284 22.11 9.29 -35.26
N GLN A 285 21.55 8.10 -35.10
CA GLN A 285 20.12 7.88 -34.89
C GLN A 285 19.64 8.54 -33.61
N VAL A 286 18.68 9.43 -33.74
CA VAL A 286 18.01 10.13 -32.64
C VAL A 286 16.79 9.32 -32.20
N ILE A 287 16.65 9.11 -30.89
CA ILE A 287 15.47 8.44 -30.32
C ILE A 287 14.20 9.22 -30.70
N ASN A 288 13.10 8.51 -30.95
CA ASN A 288 11.82 9.13 -31.30
C ASN A 288 11.21 9.86 -30.09
N LYS A 289 11.28 11.17 -30.10
CA LYS A 289 10.86 12.07 -29.03
C LYS A 289 9.40 12.56 -29.14
N LYS A 290 8.65 12.12 -30.17
CA LYS A 290 7.33 12.63 -30.47
C LYS A 290 6.35 12.58 -29.29
N LYS A 291 6.34 11.45 -28.56
CA LYS A 291 5.45 11.28 -27.39
C LYS A 291 5.88 12.20 -26.22
N ALA A 292 7.18 12.37 -25.99
CA ALA A 292 7.68 13.28 -24.96
C ALA A 292 7.36 14.75 -25.29
N ARG A 293 7.57 15.17 -26.56
CA ARG A 293 7.20 16.52 -27.00
C ARG A 293 5.71 16.78 -26.81
N ALA A 294 4.84 15.81 -27.15
CA ALA A 294 3.40 15.93 -26.92
C ALA A 294 3.06 16.08 -25.42
N MET A 295 3.76 15.38 -24.51
CA MET A 295 3.59 15.57 -23.07
C MET A 295 4.08 16.96 -22.61
N MET A 296 5.19 17.44 -23.13
CA MET A 296 5.66 18.81 -22.85
C MET A 296 4.64 19.88 -23.31
N ASP A 297 4.06 19.71 -24.50
CA ASP A 297 3.07 20.63 -25.06
C ASP A 297 1.76 20.63 -24.26
N ALA A 298 1.38 19.48 -23.67
CA ALA A 298 0.20 19.36 -22.83
C ALA A 298 0.29 20.17 -21.51
N PHE A 299 1.50 20.49 -21.06
CA PHE A 299 1.76 21.24 -19.82
C PHE A 299 2.63 22.48 -20.02
N ALA A 300 2.58 23.08 -21.22
CA ALA A 300 3.42 24.22 -21.57
C ALA A 300 3.07 25.51 -20.81
N THR A 301 1.85 25.65 -20.33
CA THR A 301 1.34 26.87 -19.69
C THR A 301 0.71 26.60 -18.32
N GLY A 302 0.72 27.62 -17.45
CA GLY A 302 0.05 27.55 -16.14
C GLY A 302 -1.42 27.17 -16.23
N ALA A 303 -2.14 27.66 -17.23
CA ALA A 303 -3.56 27.34 -17.43
C ALA A 303 -3.80 25.86 -17.75
N GLN A 304 -2.91 25.23 -18.53
CA GLN A 304 -2.98 23.78 -18.81
C GLN A 304 -2.68 22.96 -17.54
N VAL A 305 -1.69 23.39 -16.75
CA VAL A 305 -1.39 22.77 -15.44
C VAL A 305 -2.55 22.89 -14.47
N ASP A 306 -3.18 24.09 -14.39
CA ASP A 306 -4.35 24.33 -13.53
C ASP A 306 -5.54 23.45 -13.94
N ALA A 307 -5.78 23.28 -15.24
CA ALA A 307 -6.83 22.40 -15.76
C ALA A 307 -6.57 20.92 -15.44
N ALA A 308 -5.32 20.44 -15.60
CA ALA A 308 -4.93 19.07 -15.28
C ALA A 308 -5.02 18.79 -13.77
N PHE A 309 -4.61 19.76 -12.95
CA PHE A 309 -4.73 19.67 -11.51
C PHE A 309 -6.20 19.65 -11.04
N ALA A 310 -7.05 20.48 -11.64
CA ALA A 310 -8.49 20.44 -11.37
C ALA A 310 -9.12 19.09 -11.75
N ALA A 311 -8.71 18.51 -12.89
CA ALA A 311 -9.16 17.18 -13.30
C ALA A 311 -8.73 16.09 -12.30
N LEU A 312 -7.51 16.14 -11.76
CA LEU A 312 -7.04 15.22 -10.70
C LEU A 312 -7.90 15.38 -9.44
N LYS A 313 -8.18 16.59 -9.00
CA LYS A 313 -9.05 16.82 -7.83
C LYS A 313 -10.45 16.28 -8.06
N ALA A 314 -11.04 16.53 -9.22
CA ALA A 314 -12.37 16.03 -9.57
C ALA A 314 -12.43 14.47 -9.61
N TYR A 315 -11.36 13.83 -10.08
CA TYR A 315 -11.24 12.36 -10.04
C TYR A 315 -11.31 11.83 -8.60
N TRP A 316 -10.55 12.41 -7.68
CA TRP A 316 -10.57 11.99 -6.28
C TRP A 316 -11.86 12.37 -5.56
N ASP A 317 -12.47 13.51 -5.90
CA ASP A 317 -13.77 13.93 -5.37
C ASP A 317 -14.88 12.93 -5.75
N ASP A 318 -14.89 12.43 -6.99
CA ASP A 318 -15.85 11.41 -7.42
C ASP A 318 -15.65 10.08 -6.66
N LEU A 319 -14.40 9.61 -6.56
CA LEU A 319 -14.10 8.35 -5.88
C LEU A 319 -14.45 8.41 -4.40
N LEU A 320 -13.90 9.37 -3.68
CA LEU A 320 -14.11 9.50 -2.23
C LEU A 320 -15.57 9.85 -1.89
N GLY A 321 -16.30 10.48 -2.83
CA GLY A 321 -17.72 10.75 -2.72
C GLY A 321 -18.62 9.51 -2.73
N ARG A 322 -18.09 8.32 -3.01
CA ARG A 322 -18.88 7.08 -3.09
C ARG A 322 -19.26 6.50 -1.73
N PHE A 323 -18.49 6.83 -0.70
CA PHE A 323 -18.82 6.50 0.69
C PHE A 323 -18.42 7.67 1.59
N ILE A 324 -19.41 8.29 2.24
CA ILE A 324 -19.17 9.40 3.16
C ILE A 324 -19.97 9.15 4.46
N VAL A 325 -19.31 9.31 5.59
CA VAL A 325 -19.93 9.40 6.91
C VAL A 325 -19.93 10.85 7.39
N ALA A 326 -20.99 11.24 8.07
CA ALA A 326 -21.08 12.50 8.80
C ALA A 326 -21.58 12.22 10.21
N SER A 327 -20.67 12.37 11.18
CA SER A 327 -20.90 12.11 12.59
C SER A 327 -20.49 13.32 13.46
N ASP A 328 -20.51 13.16 14.77
CA ASP A 328 -19.97 14.13 15.74
C ASP A 328 -18.50 13.84 16.14
N VAL A 329 -17.83 12.92 15.43
CA VAL A 329 -16.43 12.52 15.65
C VAL A 329 -15.58 12.87 14.44
N PRO A 330 -14.96 14.07 14.39
CA PRO A 330 -14.19 14.52 13.23
C PRO A 330 -13.05 13.60 12.82
N GLU A 331 -12.41 12.91 13.77
CA GLU A 331 -11.33 11.94 13.52
C GLU A 331 -11.85 10.72 12.75
N LEU A 332 -13.06 10.26 13.04
CA LEU A 332 -13.72 9.19 12.30
C LEU A 332 -14.04 9.65 10.88
N ASP A 333 -14.69 10.80 10.76
CA ASP A 333 -15.13 11.34 9.47
C ASP A 333 -13.95 11.55 8.52
N ARG A 334 -12.84 12.19 8.97
CA ARG A 334 -11.66 12.40 8.12
C ARG A 334 -10.97 11.11 7.73
N THR A 335 -10.89 10.14 8.66
CA THR A 335 -10.28 8.84 8.37
C THR A 335 -11.10 8.09 7.33
N VAL A 336 -12.40 7.94 7.52
CA VAL A 336 -13.29 7.19 6.64
C VAL A 336 -13.46 7.88 5.28
N ASN A 337 -13.72 9.19 5.29
CA ASN A 337 -14.07 9.91 4.07
C ASN A 337 -12.88 10.19 3.15
N VAL A 338 -11.65 10.17 3.68
CA VAL A 338 -10.46 10.58 2.94
C VAL A 338 -9.35 9.55 3.03
N TRP A 339 -8.67 9.49 4.17
CA TRP A 339 -7.35 8.87 4.26
C TRP A 339 -7.37 7.35 4.17
N ASN A 340 -8.36 6.68 4.76
CA ASN A 340 -8.45 5.22 4.68
C ASN A 340 -8.76 4.76 3.25
N GLN A 341 -9.72 5.38 2.56
CA GLN A 341 -10.05 5.06 1.18
C GLN A 341 -8.87 5.34 0.24
N TYR A 342 -8.18 6.48 0.44
CA TYR A 342 -6.99 6.83 -0.33
C TYR A 342 -5.87 5.80 -0.13
N GLN A 343 -5.58 5.42 1.12
CA GLN A 343 -4.59 4.39 1.41
C GLN A 343 -4.97 3.03 0.84
N CYS A 344 -6.24 2.64 0.89
CA CYS A 344 -6.73 1.40 0.27
C CYS A 344 -6.43 1.39 -1.24
N MET A 345 -6.69 2.50 -1.95
CA MET A 345 -6.39 2.63 -3.37
C MET A 345 -4.90 2.46 -3.66
N ILE A 346 -4.03 3.12 -2.91
CA ILE A 346 -2.58 3.03 -3.07
C ILE A 346 -2.09 1.61 -2.76
N THR A 347 -2.56 1.01 -1.68
CA THR A 347 -2.20 -0.36 -1.30
C THR A 347 -2.65 -1.35 -2.37
N PHE A 348 -3.85 -1.20 -2.91
CA PHE A 348 -4.34 -2.02 -4.02
C PHE A 348 -3.46 -1.93 -5.27
N PHE A 349 -3.00 -0.72 -5.64
CA PHE A 349 -2.16 -0.57 -6.85
C PHE A 349 -0.85 -1.34 -6.73
N PHE A 350 -0.23 -1.36 -5.57
CA PHE A 350 1.13 -1.85 -5.40
C PHE A 350 1.24 -3.15 -4.62
N SER A 351 0.20 -3.56 -3.88
CA SER A 351 0.37 -4.57 -2.83
C SER A 351 1.56 -4.18 -1.93
N ARG A 352 2.67 -4.91 -2.00
CA ARG A 352 3.91 -4.57 -1.25
C ARG A 352 5.09 -4.30 -2.19
N SER A 353 4.84 -4.14 -3.51
CA SER A 353 5.89 -4.13 -4.55
C SER A 353 6.68 -2.83 -4.69
N ALA A 354 6.22 -1.75 -4.06
CA ALA A 354 6.82 -0.42 -4.16
C ALA A 354 6.84 0.31 -2.82
N SER A 355 7.15 -0.41 -1.75
CA SER A 355 7.25 0.15 -0.40
C SER A 355 8.38 1.17 -0.30
N TYR A 356 8.16 2.23 0.49
CA TYR A 356 9.21 3.19 0.81
C TYR A 356 10.12 2.70 1.94
N PHE A 357 9.58 1.97 2.90
CA PHE A 357 10.28 1.58 4.13
C PHE A 357 10.51 0.09 4.29
N GLU A 358 9.51 -0.75 4.01
CA GLU A 358 9.57 -2.18 4.31
C GLU A 358 10.55 -2.93 3.40
N SER A 359 10.04 -3.70 2.47
CA SER A 359 10.86 -4.52 1.57
C SER A 359 11.36 -3.74 0.35
N GLY A 360 11.08 -2.42 0.29
CA GLY A 360 11.44 -1.60 -0.85
C GLY A 360 10.84 -2.14 -2.15
N ILE A 361 11.68 -2.74 -3.00
CA ILE A 361 11.29 -3.37 -4.27
C ILE A 361 11.45 -4.90 -4.22
N GLY A 362 11.67 -5.47 -3.03
CA GLY A 362 11.94 -6.90 -2.86
C GLY A 362 10.71 -7.79 -2.98
N ARG A 363 9.50 -7.23 -2.96
CA ARG A 363 8.22 -7.95 -3.05
C ARG A 363 7.54 -7.77 -4.40
N GLY A 364 6.75 -8.79 -4.79
CA GLY A 364 5.79 -8.69 -5.90
C GLY A 364 4.39 -8.30 -5.42
N MET A 365 3.40 -8.68 -6.22
CA MET A 365 1.98 -8.59 -5.87
C MET A 365 1.60 -9.89 -5.15
N GLY A 366 1.36 -9.83 -3.85
CA GLY A 366 1.02 -11.00 -3.05
C GLY A 366 -0.33 -11.58 -3.43
N PHE A 367 -0.47 -12.92 -3.44
CA PHE A 367 -1.73 -13.61 -3.73
C PHE A 367 -2.80 -13.26 -2.68
N ARG A 368 -2.52 -13.54 -1.40
CA ARG A 368 -3.44 -13.21 -0.30
C ARG A 368 -3.54 -11.71 -0.07
N ASP A 369 -2.42 -10.99 -0.14
CA ASP A 369 -2.39 -9.54 0.06
C ASP A 369 -3.33 -8.83 -0.91
N SER A 370 -3.22 -9.15 -2.21
CA SER A 370 -4.02 -8.48 -3.25
C SER A 370 -5.51 -8.81 -3.14
N ASN A 371 -5.89 -10.02 -2.72
CA ASN A 371 -7.29 -10.39 -2.46
C ASN A 371 -7.87 -9.63 -1.26
N GLN A 372 -7.07 -9.41 -0.22
CA GLN A 372 -7.49 -8.62 0.96
C GLN A 372 -7.55 -7.12 0.63
N ASP A 373 -6.53 -6.59 -0.04
CA ASP A 373 -6.48 -5.18 -0.46
C ASP A 373 -7.67 -4.81 -1.36
N LEU A 374 -8.09 -5.74 -2.21
CA LEU A 374 -9.24 -5.60 -3.10
C LEU A 374 -10.53 -5.30 -2.33
N ALA A 375 -10.78 -5.94 -1.19
CA ALA A 375 -11.98 -5.69 -0.38
C ALA A 375 -12.10 -4.23 0.09
N GLY A 376 -10.99 -3.52 0.18
CA GLY A 376 -10.97 -2.09 0.54
C GLY A 376 -11.33 -1.13 -0.60
N ILE A 377 -11.43 -1.62 -1.86
CA ILE A 377 -11.55 -0.72 -3.03
C ILE A 377 -12.63 -1.09 -4.03
N VAL A 378 -13.32 -2.20 -3.88
CA VAL A 378 -14.33 -2.64 -4.86
C VAL A 378 -15.37 -1.55 -5.11
N HIS A 379 -15.80 -0.85 -4.08
CA HIS A 379 -16.75 0.26 -4.18
C HIS A 379 -16.21 1.48 -4.95
N LEU A 380 -14.88 1.62 -5.06
CA LEU A 380 -14.23 2.74 -5.74
C LEU A 380 -13.95 2.41 -7.22
N ILE A 381 -13.34 1.26 -7.50
CA ILE A 381 -12.86 0.90 -8.84
C ILE A 381 -13.17 -0.57 -9.18
N PRO A 382 -14.47 -0.94 -9.31
CA PRO A 382 -14.89 -2.34 -9.49
C PRO A 382 -14.25 -3.02 -10.70
N ASP A 383 -14.08 -2.32 -11.82
CA ASP A 383 -13.48 -2.89 -13.03
C ASP A 383 -12.01 -3.32 -12.81
N ARG A 384 -11.27 -2.53 -12.03
CA ARG A 384 -9.88 -2.85 -11.66
C ARG A 384 -9.81 -4.00 -10.66
N ALA A 385 -10.78 -4.07 -9.75
CA ALA A 385 -10.94 -5.18 -8.82
C ALA A 385 -11.20 -6.49 -9.57
N ARG A 386 -12.12 -6.48 -10.54
CA ARG A 386 -12.43 -7.61 -11.42
C ARG A 386 -11.19 -8.14 -12.13
N GLN A 387 -10.43 -7.24 -12.75
CA GLN A 387 -9.20 -7.63 -13.45
C GLN A 387 -8.16 -8.22 -12.50
N ARG A 388 -8.04 -7.68 -11.29
CA ARG A 388 -7.10 -8.19 -10.28
C ARG A 388 -7.45 -9.60 -9.83
N ILE A 389 -8.73 -9.94 -9.65
CA ILE A 389 -9.18 -11.31 -9.33
C ILE A 389 -8.72 -12.29 -10.42
N ILE A 390 -8.90 -11.93 -11.69
CA ILE A 390 -8.48 -12.76 -12.83
C ILE A 390 -6.94 -12.91 -12.87
N ASP A 391 -6.21 -11.81 -12.69
CA ASP A 391 -4.74 -11.82 -12.66
C ASP A 391 -4.21 -12.76 -11.55
N ILE A 392 -4.79 -12.70 -10.35
CA ILE A 392 -4.42 -13.54 -9.21
C ILE A 392 -4.78 -15.00 -9.47
N ALA A 393 -6.01 -15.30 -9.88
CA ALA A 393 -6.47 -16.66 -10.14
C ALA A 393 -5.62 -17.35 -11.21
N SER A 394 -5.10 -16.60 -12.20
CA SER A 394 -4.20 -17.12 -13.24
C SER A 394 -2.88 -17.68 -12.70
N THR A 395 -2.52 -17.38 -11.45
CA THR A 395 -1.29 -17.89 -10.80
C THR A 395 -1.52 -19.13 -9.94
N GLN A 396 -2.77 -19.60 -9.84
CA GLN A 396 -3.12 -20.81 -9.13
C GLN A 396 -2.68 -22.07 -9.90
N PHE A 397 -2.36 -23.13 -9.17
CA PHE A 397 -2.04 -24.46 -9.71
C PHE A 397 -3.27 -25.35 -9.80
N PRO A 398 -3.24 -26.42 -10.63
CA PRO A 398 -4.36 -27.34 -10.74
C PRO A 398 -4.72 -28.10 -9.46
N ASP A 399 -3.81 -28.21 -8.50
CA ASP A 399 -4.03 -28.82 -7.18
C ASP A 399 -4.59 -27.84 -6.13
N GLY A 400 -4.84 -26.58 -6.55
CA GLY A 400 -5.37 -25.53 -5.68
C GLY A 400 -4.31 -24.69 -4.97
N GLY A 401 -3.05 -25.14 -4.89
CA GLY A 401 -1.96 -24.30 -4.45
C GLY A 401 -1.73 -23.13 -5.40
N CYS A 402 -0.88 -22.20 -5.01
CA CYS A 402 -0.61 -21.01 -5.85
C CYS A 402 0.80 -20.46 -5.61
N TYR A 403 1.24 -19.62 -6.53
CA TYR A 403 2.36 -18.74 -6.22
C TYR A 403 1.95 -17.75 -5.13
N HIS A 404 2.82 -17.56 -4.15
CA HIS A 404 2.58 -16.58 -3.10
C HIS A 404 2.59 -15.12 -3.61
N GLN A 405 3.21 -14.88 -4.77
CA GLN A 405 3.21 -13.58 -5.44
C GLN A 405 3.34 -13.70 -6.95
N TYR A 406 2.98 -12.63 -7.66
CA TYR A 406 3.29 -12.46 -9.07
C TYR A 406 4.05 -11.16 -9.35
N GLN A 407 4.74 -11.11 -10.47
CA GLN A 407 5.54 -9.97 -10.89
C GLN A 407 4.63 -8.89 -11.53
N PRO A 408 4.64 -7.63 -11.05
CA PRO A 408 3.69 -6.61 -11.48
C PRO A 408 3.66 -6.32 -12.99
N LEU A 409 4.83 -6.33 -13.65
CA LEU A 409 4.96 -5.98 -15.06
C LEU A 409 4.42 -7.08 -15.99
N THR A 410 4.73 -8.34 -15.67
CA THR A 410 4.37 -9.50 -16.52
C THR A 410 3.11 -10.20 -16.06
N LYS A 411 2.66 -9.96 -14.84
CA LYS A 411 1.55 -10.64 -14.14
C LYS A 411 1.75 -12.15 -14.02
N ARG A 412 2.99 -12.62 -14.09
CA ARG A 412 3.34 -14.04 -13.93
C ARG A 412 3.71 -14.35 -12.49
N GLY A 413 3.24 -15.47 -12.00
CA GLY A 413 3.66 -16.01 -10.72
C GLY A 413 5.16 -16.29 -10.68
N ASN A 414 5.78 -16.16 -9.52
CA ASN A 414 7.18 -16.44 -9.29
C ASN A 414 7.41 -16.96 -7.86
N ASN A 415 8.50 -17.68 -7.67
CA ASN A 415 8.89 -18.27 -6.40
C ASN A 415 10.00 -17.49 -5.66
N ASP A 416 10.20 -16.21 -5.99
CA ASP A 416 11.30 -15.41 -5.40
C ASP A 416 11.25 -15.39 -3.86
N ILE A 417 10.06 -15.46 -3.27
CA ILE A 417 9.85 -15.56 -1.82
C ILE A 417 9.28 -16.91 -1.37
N GLY A 418 9.26 -17.90 -2.26
CA GLY A 418 8.75 -19.25 -2.00
C GLY A 418 7.25 -19.40 -2.17
N GLY A 419 6.74 -20.60 -1.88
CA GLY A 419 5.34 -21.00 -2.00
C GLY A 419 4.95 -21.94 -0.88
N GLY A 420 3.76 -22.55 -0.97
CA GLY A 420 3.29 -23.57 0.00
C GLY A 420 2.61 -22.99 1.24
N PHE A 421 2.05 -21.79 1.14
CA PHE A 421 1.21 -21.17 2.17
C PHE A 421 -0.23 -21.65 1.98
N ASN A 422 -0.74 -22.45 2.89
CA ASN A 422 -2.02 -23.13 2.69
C ASN A 422 -3.25 -22.26 2.96
N ASP A 423 -3.09 -21.04 3.47
CA ASP A 423 -4.17 -20.05 3.55
C ASP A 423 -4.40 -19.33 2.21
N ASP A 424 -3.37 -19.20 1.36
CA ASP A 424 -3.41 -18.42 0.13
C ASP A 424 -4.65 -18.70 -0.74
N PRO A 425 -5.03 -19.95 -1.05
CA PRO A 425 -6.17 -20.23 -1.93
C PRO A 425 -7.52 -19.72 -1.40
N LEU A 426 -7.74 -19.70 -0.09
CA LEU A 426 -9.01 -19.25 0.50
C LEU A 426 -9.27 -17.75 0.26
N TRP A 427 -8.22 -16.99 0.16
CA TRP A 427 -8.35 -15.54 -0.08
C TRP A 427 -8.94 -15.22 -1.46
N LEU A 428 -8.83 -16.14 -2.43
CA LEU A 428 -9.50 -15.97 -3.73
C LEU A 428 -11.02 -16.04 -3.59
N ILE A 429 -11.54 -16.90 -2.69
CA ILE A 429 -12.96 -16.96 -2.36
C ILE A 429 -13.38 -15.65 -1.70
N PHE A 430 -12.67 -15.21 -0.66
CA PHE A 430 -12.90 -13.94 0.03
C PHE A 430 -13.00 -12.75 -0.93
N GLY A 431 -11.97 -12.55 -1.79
CA GLY A 431 -11.94 -11.43 -2.73
C GLY A 431 -13.05 -11.48 -3.77
N THR A 432 -13.36 -12.68 -4.30
CA THR A 432 -14.41 -12.85 -5.31
C THR A 432 -15.80 -12.64 -4.73
N VAL A 433 -16.08 -13.15 -3.52
CA VAL A 433 -17.39 -12.93 -2.85
C VAL A 433 -17.57 -11.47 -2.50
N ALA A 434 -16.53 -10.79 -1.96
CA ALA A 434 -16.58 -9.35 -1.68
C ALA A 434 -16.90 -8.54 -2.96
N TYR A 435 -16.26 -8.89 -4.08
CA TYR A 435 -16.52 -8.28 -5.38
C TYR A 435 -17.98 -8.46 -5.84
N ILE A 436 -18.48 -9.69 -5.81
CA ILE A 436 -19.85 -9.98 -6.28
C ILE A 436 -20.91 -9.32 -5.38
N ARG A 437 -20.71 -9.34 -4.05
CA ARG A 437 -21.64 -8.66 -3.11
C ARG A 437 -21.72 -7.16 -3.41
N GLU A 438 -20.60 -6.53 -3.70
CA GLU A 438 -20.56 -5.10 -4.01
C GLU A 438 -21.18 -4.79 -5.39
N THR A 439 -20.80 -5.53 -6.41
CA THR A 439 -21.13 -5.19 -7.81
C THR A 439 -22.40 -5.84 -8.33
N GLY A 440 -22.74 -7.03 -7.82
CA GLY A 440 -23.77 -7.89 -8.42
C GLY A 440 -23.32 -8.58 -9.71
N ASP A 441 -22.02 -8.52 -10.06
CA ASP A 441 -21.49 -9.16 -11.27
C ASP A 441 -21.18 -10.65 -11.02
N PHE A 442 -22.18 -11.50 -11.17
CA PHE A 442 -22.00 -12.96 -11.16
C PHE A 442 -21.31 -13.47 -12.42
N GLY A 443 -21.27 -12.68 -13.50
CA GLY A 443 -20.65 -13.06 -14.77
C GLY A 443 -19.14 -13.29 -14.65
N ILE A 444 -18.48 -12.75 -13.63
CA ILE A 444 -17.07 -13.02 -13.36
C ILE A 444 -16.80 -14.52 -13.15
N LEU A 445 -17.77 -15.27 -12.64
CA LEU A 445 -17.62 -16.71 -12.35
C LEU A 445 -17.44 -17.57 -13.61
N ASP A 446 -17.91 -17.08 -14.75
CA ASP A 446 -17.80 -17.78 -16.05
C ASP A 446 -16.51 -17.41 -16.81
N GLU A 447 -15.71 -16.45 -16.32
CA GLU A 447 -14.48 -16.04 -16.98
C GLU A 447 -13.50 -17.21 -17.11
N PRO A 448 -12.95 -17.43 -18.33
CA PRO A 448 -11.92 -18.45 -18.53
C PRO A 448 -10.58 -17.97 -17.99
N VAL A 449 -10.04 -18.68 -17.02
CA VAL A 449 -8.78 -18.34 -16.32
C VAL A 449 -7.82 -19.52 -16.43
N PRO A 450 -6.57 -19.32 -16.87
CA PRO A 450 -5.58 -20.39 -16.97
C PRO A 450 -4.99 -20.75 -15.59
N PHE A 451 -4.53 -21.98 -15.43
CA PHE A 451 -3.64 -22.36 -14.34
C PHE A 451 -2.19 -22.04 -14.65
N ASP A 452 -1.42 -21.61 -13.64
CA ASP A 452 0.04 -21.38 -13.72
C ASP A 452 0.43 -20.43 -14.88
N ASN A 453 -0.45 -19.48 -15.20
CA ASN A 453 -0.30 -18.58 -16.37
C ASN A 453 -0.07 -19.31 -17.70
N LYS A 454 -0.52 -20.58 -17.85
CA LYS A 454 -0.30 -21.40 -19.05
C LYS A 454 -1.51 -21.36 -19.98
N PRO A 455 -1.40 -20.77 -21.18
CA PRO A 455 -2.47 -20.80 -22.18
C PRO A 455 -2.87 -22.25 -22.53
N GLY A 456 -4.18 -22.50 -22.69
CA GLY A 456 -4.73 -23.82 -22.99
C GLY A 456 -5.11 -24.64 -21.76
N THR A 457 -5.01 -24.06 -20.56
CA THR A 457 -5.43 -24.70 -19.29
C THR A 457 -6.62 -23.99 -18.66
N GLU A 458 -7.29 -23.12 -19.40
CA GLU A 458 -8.37 -22.27 -18.90
C GLU A 458 -9.56 -23.11 -18.42
N VAL A 459 -10.03 -22.80 -17.22
CA VAL A 459 -11.32 -23.23 -16.66
C VAL A 459 -12.07 -21.97 -16.17
N SER A 460 -13.34 -22.13 -15.81
CA SER A 460 -14.08 -20.99 -15.24
C SER A 460 -13.49 -20.55 -13.90
N LEU A 461 -13.63 -19.26 -13.56
CA LEU A 461 -13.24 -18.77 -12.24
C LEU A 461 -13.96 -19.54 -11.12
N LEU A 462 -15.23 -19.95 -11.34
CA LEU A 462 -15.94 -20.77 -10.37
C LEU A 462 -15.21 -22.09 -10.08
N GLU A 463 -14.58 -22.69 -11.09
CA GLU A 463 -13.78 -23.91 -10.87
C GLU A 463 -12.52 -23.63 -10.06
N HIS A 464 -11.86 -22.49 -10.27
CA HIS A 464 -10.76 -22.03 -9.41
C HIS A 464 -11.21 -21.88 -7.94
N LEU A 465 -12.41 -21.34 -7.67
CA LEU A 465 -12.95 -21.24 -6.30
C LEU A 465 -13.23 -22.62 -5.69
N LYS A 466 -13.78 -23.56 -6.47
CA LYS A 466 -14.01 -24.95 -6.01
C LYS A 466 -12.70 -25.65 -5.66
N ILE A 467 -11.68 -25.48 -6.49
CA ILE A 467 -10.36 -26.04 -6.26
C ILE A 467 -9.69 -25.38 -5.04
N SER A 468 -9.84 -24.06 -4.85
CA SER A 468 -9.37 -23.38 -3.65
C SER A 468 -9.99 -23.94 -2.37
N PHE A 469 -11.29 -24.20 -2.38
CA PHE A 469 -11.97 -24.83 -1.26
C PHE A 469 -11.51 -26.27 -1.02
N ALA A 470 -11.40 -27.05 -2.09
CA ALA A 470 -10.95 -28.44 -2.05
C ALA A 470 -9.50 -28.56 -1.56
N HIS A 471 -8.62 -27.61 -1.90
CA HIS A 471 -7.24 -27.60 -1.43
C HIS A 471 -7.13 -27.72 0.10
N VAL A 472 -8.03 -27.06 0.83
CA VAL A 472 -8.03 -27.16 2.30
C VAL A 472 -8.55 -28.54 2.75
N THR A 473 -9.68 -29.02 2.18
CA THR A 473 -10.26 -30.31 2.59
C THR A 473 -9.41 -31.52 2.20
N ASP A 474 -8.57 -31.37 1.18
CA ASP A 474 -7.62 -32.41 0.73
C ASP A 474 -6.31 -32.37 1.54
N ASN A 475 -6.07 -31.32 2.33
CA ASN A 475 -4.88 -31.10 3.14
C ASN A 475 -5.22 -30.91 4.61
N LEU A 476 -5.85 -31.91 5.23
CA LEU A 476 -6.17 -31.95 6.65
C LEU A 476 -5.12 -32.74 7.43
N GLY A 477 -4.84 -32.30 8.65
CA GLY A 477 -3.93 -32.92 9.58
C GLY A 477 -4.61 -33.94 10.50
N PRO A 478 -3.89 -34.44 11.51
CA PRO A 478 -4.36 -35.51 12.41
C PRO A 478 -5.62 -35.17 13.20
N HIS A 479 -5.89 -33.88 13.46
CA HIS A 479 -7.07 -33.42 14.19
C HIS A 479 -8.23 -33.04 13.27
N GLY A 480 -8.09 -33.20 11.95
CA GLY A 480 -9.06 -32.75 10.96
C GLY A 480 -9.03 -31.23 10.78
N LEU A 481 -7.97 -30.57 11.20
CA LEU A 481 -7.69 -29.15 11.01
C LEU A 481 -6.80 -28.97 9.77
N PRO A 482 -6.81 -27.77 9.13
CA PRO A 482 -6.00 -27.55 7.93
C PRO A 482 -4.50 -27.63 8.22
N LEU A 483 -3.76 -28.30 7.36
CA LEU A 483 -2.30 -28.24 7.38
C LEU A 483 -1.83 -26.82 7.12
N ILE A 484 -0.87 -26.31 7.92
CA ILE A 484 -0.33 -24.97 7.79
C ILE A 484 0.53 -24.79 6.54
N GLY A 485 1.13 -25.89 6.03
CA GLY A 485 2.12 -25.83 4.96
C GLY A 485 3.43 -25.21 5.43
N ARG A 486 3.98 -24.32 4.66
CA ARG A 486 5.16 -23.52 4.99
C ARG A 486 4.90 -22.60 6.19
N ALA A 487 3.82 -21.88 6.11
CA ALA A 487 3.24 -21.00 7.12
C ALA A 487 1.78 -20.71 6.70
N ASP A 488 1.04 -20.04 7.55
CA ASP A 488 -0.22 -19.39 7.18
C ASP A 488 0.01 -17.88 6.97
N TRP A 489 -0.99 -17.04 7.25
CA TRP A 489 -0.88 -15.57 7.15
C TRP A 489 0.35 -15.02 7.91
N ASN A 490 0.76 -15.66 8.99
CA ASN A 490 2.00 -15.34 9.68
C ASN A 490 3.17 -16.09 9.05
N ASP A 491 3.82 -15.48 8.07
CA ASP A 491 4.93 -16.05 7.31
C ASP A 491 6.06 -16.61 8.20
N CYS A 492 6.16 -16.09 9.42
CA CYS A 492 7.25 -16.39 10.35
C CYS A 492 6.96 -17.55 11.31
N LEU A 493 5.73 -18.11 11.29
CA LEU A 493 5.37 -19.29 12.09
C LEU A 493 5.63 -20.57 11.27
N ASN A 494 6.84 -21.11 11.40
CA ASN A 494 7.35 -22.17 10.52
C ASN A 494 7.40 -23.55 11.22
N LEU A 495 6.25 -24.11 11.48
CA LEU A 495 6.07 -25.32 12.34
C LEU A 495 6.50 -26.65 11.70
N ASN A 496 6.97 -26.64 10.46
CA ASN A 496 7.47 -27.82 9.72
C ASN A 496 8.94 -27.68 9.29
N CYS A 497 9.68 -26.72 9.81
CA CYS A 497 10.94 -26.25 9.21
C CYS A 497 12.21 -26.78 9.86
N PHE A 498 12.35 -26.74 11.17
CA PHE A 498 13.44 -27.32 12.00
C PHE A 498 14.87 -26.92 11.62
N SER A 499 15.15 -25.65 11.31
CA SER A 499 16.51 -25.18 11.15
C SER A 499 17.03 -24.57 12.45
N ASP A 500 18.30 -24.85 12.80
CA ASP A 500 18.99 -24.17 13.89
C ASP A 500 19.39 -22.70 13.52
N ASN A 501 19.29 -22.36 12.23
CA ASN A 501 19.54 -21.02 11.71
C ASN A 501 18.19 -20.32 11.39
N PRO A 502 17.84 -19.22 12.07
CA PRO A 502 16.60 -18.48 11.80
C PRO A 502 16.45 -18.02 10.33
N ASP A 503 17.57 -17.62 9.69
CA ASP A 503 17.55 -17.21 8.28
C ASP A 503 17.18 -18.35 7.33
N GLU A 504 17.38 -19.59 7.75
CA GLU A 504 17.00 -20.78 6.96
C GLU A 504 15.58 -21.23 7.28
N SER A 505 15.02 -20.93 8.43
CA SER A 505 13.70 -21.42 8.84
C SER A 505 12.61 -20.94 7.87
N PHE A 506 12.71 -19.73 7.35
CA PHE A 506 11.85 -19.19 6.32
C PHE A 506 12.14 -19.79 4.92
N GLN A 507 13.41 -20.02 4.60
CA GLN A 507 13.88 -20.45 3.27
C GLN A 507 13.70 -21.95 3.02
N THR A 508 13.69 -22.75 4.06
CA THR A 508 13.82 -24.21 3.96
C THR A 508 12.55 -24.94 4.32
N THR A 509 11.45 -24.28 4.17
CA THR A 509 10.13 -24.68 4.67
C THR A 509 9.40 -25.69 3.81
N GLU A 510 9.96 -26.10 2.71
CA GLU A 510 9.44 -27.25 2.01
C GLU A 510 9.82 -28.50 2.80
N ASN A 511 8.98 -28.83 3.78
CA ASN A 511 8.96 -30.15 4.42
C ASN A 511 10.34 -30.83 4.51
N LYS A 512 11.24 -30.31 5.33
CA LYS A 512 12.49 -31.01 5.67
C LYS A 512 12.28 -32.38 6.34
N THR A 513 11.03 -32.61 6.69
CA THR A 513 10.55 -33.90 7.24
C THR A 513 9.56 -34.52 6.27
N GLU A 514 9.46 -35.85 6.24
CA GLU A 514 8.45 -36.54 5.43
C GLU A 514 7.04 -36.04 5.81
N GLY A 515 6.44 -35.26 4.91
CA GLY A 515 5.09 -34.71 5.02
C GLY A 515 4.94 -33.56 6.02
N SER A 516 4.09 -32.63 5.69
CA SER A 516 3.62 -31.60 6.60
C SER A 516 2.61 -32.23 7.57
N LYS A 517 2.69 -31.90 8.86
CA LYS A 517 1.75 -32.36 9.89
C LYS A 517 1.23 -31.24 10.77
N ALA A 518 1.91 -30.11 10.80
CA ALA A 518 1.49 -28.96 11.58
C ALA A 518 0.17 -28.39 11.05
N GLU A 519 -0.74 -28.05 11.98
CA GLU A 519 -2.10 -27.60 11.67
C GLU A 519 -2.35 -26.18 12.16
N SER A 520 -3.16 -25.39 11.42
CA SER A 520 -3.46 -24.00 11.73
C SER A 520 -4.92 -23.78 12.13
N LEU A 521 -5.13 -23.20 13.31
CA LEU A 521 -6.46 -22.75 13.76
C LEU A 521 -6.89 -21.44 13.08
N MET A 522 -5.94 -20.62 12.66
CA MET A 522 -6.23 -19.42 11.86
C MET A 522 -6.85 -19.82 10.51
N ILE A 523 -6.23 -20.77 9.78
CA ILE A 523 -6.80 -21.27 8.51
C ILE A 523 -8.15 -21.94 8.75
N ALA A 524 -8.33 -22.66 9.84
CA ALA A 524 -9.60 -23.30 10.17
C ALA A 524 -10.73 -22.25 10.37
N GLY A 525 -10.46 -21.18 11.10
CA GLY A 525 -11.41 -20.05 11.25
C GLY A 525 -11.72 -19.38 9.92
N LEU A 526 -10.71 -19.09 9.11
CA LEU A 526 -10.86 -18.54 7.76
C LEU A 526 -11.70 -19.48 6.87
N PHE A 527 -11.43 -20.79 6.90
CA PHE A 527 -12.18 -21.79 6.13
C PHE A 527 -13.66 -21.83 6.51
N VAL A 528 -13.98 -21.75 7.80
CA VAL A 528 -15.38 -21.74 8.26
C VAL A 528 -16.10 -20.47 7.80
N ALA A 529 -15.44 -19.29 7.90
CA ALA A 529 -16.03 -18.03 7.47
C ALA A 529 -16.28 -18.02 5.95
N GLU A 530 -15.23 -18.24 5.17
CA GLU A 530 -15.28 -18.17 3.70
C GLU A 530 -16.04 -19.35 3.08
N GLY A 531 -16.03 -20.49 3.73
CA GLY A 531 -16.83 -21.65 3.30
C GLY A 531 -18.33 -21.42 3.43
N ARG A 532 -18.79 -20.70 4.45
CA ARG A 532 -20.19 -20.28 4.57
C ARG A 532 -20.55 -19.28 3.44
N ASP A 533 -19.69 -18.31 3.19
CA ASP A 533 -19.86 -17.35 2.12
C ASP A 533 -19.86 -18.02 0.74
N PHE A 534 -18.99 -19.02 0.53
CA PHE A 534 -18.96 -19.81 -0.69
C PHE A 534 -20.22 -20.68 -0.86
N ALA A 535 -20.73 -21.30 0.20
CA ALA A 535 -21.97 -22.07 0.14
C ALA A 535 -23.17 -21.17 -0.24
N GLU A 536 -23.24 -19.94 0.32
CA GLU A 536 -24.26 -18.96 -0.04
C GLU A 536 -24.15 -18.55 -1.52
N LEU A 537 -22.93 -18.27 -2.01
CA LEU A 537 -22.68 -17.97 -3.41
C LEU A 537 -23.14 -19.09 -4.33
N LEU A 538 -22.77 -20.34 -4.01
CA LEU A 538 -23.17 -21.53 -4.79
C LEU A 538 -24.69 -21.70 -4.85
N GLU A 539 -25.41 -21.47 -3.77
CA GLU A 539 -26.89 -21.48 -3.78
C GLU A 539 -27.48 -20.39 -4.66
N ARG A 540 -26.91 -19.19 -4.60
CA ARG A 540 -27.37 -18.05 -5.40
C ARG A 540 -27.27 -18.31 -6.90
N ILE A 541 -26.22 -18.97 -7.35
CA ILE A 541 -26.05 -19.32 -8.76
C ILE A 541 -26.78 -20.60 -9.16
N GLY A 542 -27.49 -21.26 -8.24
CA GLY A 542 -28.18 -22.51 -8.50
C GLY A 542 -27.24 -23.69 -8.80
N ALA A 543 -26.09 -23.75 -8.14
CA ALA A 543 -25.16 -24.85 -8.29
C ALA A 543 -25.78 -26.20 -7.86
N ASP A 544 -25.14 -27.30 -8.25
CA ASP A 544 -25.60 -28.65 -7.89
C ASP A 544 -25.79 -28.78 -6.36
N LYS A 545 -27.00 -29.13 -5.98
CA LYS A 545 -27.39 -29.24 -4.56
C LYS A 545 -26.51 -30.21 -3.78
N ALA A 546 -26.11 -31.33 -4.37
CA ALA A 546 -25.22 -32.28 -3.70
C ALA A 546 -23.85 -31.69 -3.39
N TYR A 547 -23.34 -30.83 -4.27
CA TYR A 547 -22.09 -30.12 -4.02
C TYR A 547 -22.25 -29.03 -2.94
N VAL A 548 -23.35 -28.27 -2.95
CA VAL A 548 -23.64 -27.28 -1.89
C VAL A 548 -23.76 -27.96 -0.52
N ASP A 549 -24.50 -29.08 -0.45
CA ASP A 549 -24.66 -29.86 0.78
C ASP A 549 -23.30 -30.40 1.27
N LYS A 550 -22.42 -30.82 0.35
CA LYS A 550 -21.04 -31.22 0.68
C LYS A 550 -20.23 -30.08 1.29
N VAL A 551 -20.22 -28.91 0.64
CA VAL A 551 -19.49 -27.73 1.16
C VAL A 551 -19.96 -27.38 2.57
N ARG A 552 -21.27 -27.40 2.83
CA ARG A 552 -21.83 -27.15 4.16
C ARG A 552 -21.42 -28.21 5.18
N ALA A 553 -21.39 -29.47 4.78
CA ALA A 553 -20.95 -30.55 5.65
C ALA A 553 -19.47 -30.43 6.01
N ASP A 554 -18.62 -30.07 5.05
CA ASP A 554 -17.17 -29.85 5.28
C ASP A 554 -16.95 -28.67 6.24
N VAL A 555 -17.69 -27.57 6.07
CA VAL A 555 -17.65 -26.41 6.98
C VAL A 555 -18.09 -26.78 8.39
N ALA A 556 -19.17 -27.53 8.53
CA ALA A 556 -19.67 -27.99 9.83
C ALA A 556 -18.68 -28.94 10.50
N ALA A 557 -18.06 -29.83 9.73
CA ALA A 557 -17.02 -30.74 10.25
C ALA A 557 -15.79 -29.98 10.76
N MET A 558 -15.37 -28.93 10.05
CA MET A 558 -14.27 -28.05 10.47
C MET A 558 -14.63 -27.31 11.77
N GLU A 559 -15.83 -26.76 11.88
CA GLU A 559 -16.29 -26.09 13.08
C GLU A 559 -16.27 -27.03 14.30
N GLU A 560 -16.73 -28.27 14.15
CA GLU A 560 -16.67 -29.29 15.21
C GLU A 560 -15.22 -29.68 15.55
N ALA A 561 -14.32 -29.75 14.56
CA ALA A 561 -12.90 -30.00 14.79
C ALA A 561 -12.26 -28.87 15.62
N VAL A 562 -12.56 -27.60 15.28
CA VAL A 562 -12.08 -26.42 16.03
C VAL A 562 -12.62 -26.45 17.47
N LYS A 563 -13.91 -26.71 17.69
CA LYS A 563 -14.49 -26.78 19.04
C LYS A 563 -13.84 -27.89 19.88
N LYS A 564 -13.60 -29.05 19.27
CA LYS A 564 -13.07 -30.23 19.96
C LYS A 564 -11.57 -30.16 20.23
N TYR A 565 -10.80 -29.68 19.29
CA TYR A 565 -9.33 -29.73 19.33
C TYR A 565 -8.68 -28.36 19.41
N GLY A 566 -9.38 -27.31 18.97
CA GLY A 566 -8.87 -25.94 18.94
C GLY A 566 -9.21 -25.07 20.15
N TRP A 567 -9.98 -25.58 21.12
CA TRP A 567 -10.40 -24.83 22.31
C TRP A 567 -9.59 -25.18 23.55
N ASP A 568 -9.00 -24.16 24.21
CA ASP A 568 -8.12 -24.31 25.39
C ASP A 568 -8.77 -23.86 26.72
N GLY A 569 -10.12 -23.87 26.78
CA GLY A 569 -10.89 -23.50 27.99
C GLY A 569 -11.29 -22.03 28.07
N GLU A 570 -10.41 -21.09 27.71
CA GLU A 570 -10.65 -19.66 27.72
C GLU A 570 -10.44 -18.99 26.35
N TRP A 571 -9.67 -19.60 25.44
CA TRP A 571 -9.37 -19.06 24.11
C TRP A 571 -9.15 -20.15 23.07
N PHE A 572 -9.07 -19.79 21.78
CA PHE A 572 -8.70 -20.69 20.68
C PHE A 572 -7.18 -20.83 20.60
N LEU A 573 -6.69 -22.06 20.44
CA LEU A 573 -5.30 -22.36 20.17
C LEU A 573 -4.81 -21.64 18.91
N ARG A 574 -3.49 -21.51 18.76
CA ARG A 574 -2.90 -21.00 17.52
C ARG A 574 -2.70 -22.08 16.48
N ALA A 575 -2.15 -23.22 16.90
CA ALA A 575 -1.75 -24.29 15.99
C ALA A 575 -1.45 -25.59 16.77
N TYR A 576 -1.28 -26.67 16.00
CA TYR A 576 -0.53 -27.84 16.42
C TYR A 576 0.78 -27.88 15.62
N ASP A 577 1.91 -28.13 16.28
CA ASP A 577 3.19 -28.26 15.61
C ASP A 577 3.35 -29.64 14.94
N TYR A 578 4.47 -29.86 14.26
CA TYR A 578 4.79 -31.13 13.60
C TYR A 578 4.69 -32.34 14.51
N TYR A 579 4.97 -32.20 15.81
CA TYR A 579 4.95 -33.28 16.80
C TYR A 579 3.59 -33.46 17.47
N GLY A 580 2.61 -32.64 17.14
CA GLY A 580 1.26 -32.65 17.74
C GLY A 580 1.20 -31.92 19.08
N ARG A 581 2.20 -31.06 19.39
CA ARG A 581 2.16 -30.20 20.57
C ARG A 581 1.32 -28.94 20.27
N LYS A 582 0.57 -28.48 21.26
CA LYS A 582 -0.25 -27.29 21.16
C LYS A 582 0.62 -26.03 21.15
N ILE A 583 0.32 -25.12 20.24
CA ILE A 583 0.85 -23.76 20.18
C ILE A 583 -0.28 -22.78 20.51
N GLY A 584 0.01 -21.76 21.31
CA GLY A 584 -1.04 -20.84 21.74
C GLY A 584 -1.95 -21.43 22.81
N SER A 585 -1.40 -22.27 23.71
CA SER A 585 -2.09 -22.94 24.79
C SER A 585 -1.68 -22.43 26.15
N ASN A 586 -2.56 -22.62 27.12
CA ASN A 586 -2.23 -22.40 28.53
C ASN A 586 -1.08 -23.32 29.01
N GLU A 587 -0.83 -24.43 28.31
CA GLU A 587 0.28 -25.34 28.56
C GLU A 587 1.65 -24.77 28.14
N CYS A 588 1.69 -23.74 27.27
CA CYS A 588 2.92 -23.11 26.83
C CYS A 588 3.49 -22.16 27.93
N GLU A 589 4.80 -22.02 28.01
CA GLU A 589 5.42 -21.00 28.87
C GLU A 589 5.36 -19.62 28.20
N GLU A 590 5.70 -19.54 26.92
CA GLU A 590 5.69 -18.37 26.06
C GLU A 590 4.68 -18.57 24.90
N GLY A 591 4.21 -17.50 24.28
CA GLY A 591 3.26 -17.61 23.19
C GLY A 591 1.95 -18.33 23.56
N LYS A 592 1.31 -17.95 24.67
CA LYS A 592 0.09 -18.61 25.17
C LYS A 592 -1.16 -18.22 24.42
N VAL A 593 -1.28 -16.95 24.06
CA VAL A 593 -2.46 -16.39 23.38
C VAL A 593 -2.02 -15.68 22.12
N PHE A 594 -2.68 -15.95 21.01
CA PHE A 594 -2.42 -15.35 19.71
C PHE A 594 -3.68 -14.68 19.16
N ILE A 595 -3.50 -13.50 18.54
CA ILE A 595 -4.61 -12.70 18.01
C ILE A 595 -5.27 -13.34 16.79
N GLU A 596 -4.50 -14.02 15.91
CA GLU A 596 -4.98 -14.49 14.62
C GLU A 596 -6.13 -15.50 14.77
N SER A 597 -6.00 -16.48 15.64
CA SER A 597 -7.05 -17.47 15.87
C SER A 597 -8.24 -16.87 16.61
N GLN A 598 -8.00 -15.93 17.56
CA GLN A 598 -9.12 -15.22 18.23
C GLN A 598 -9.92 -14.42 17.19
N GLY A 599 -9.24 -13.66 16.32
CA GLY A 599 -9.89 -12.89 15.27
C GLY A 599 -10.73 -13.77 14.35
N TRP A 600 -10.13 -14.75 13.70
CA TRP A 600 -10.82 -15.56 12.69
C TRP A 600 -11.89 -16.48 13.26
N CYS A 601 -11.67 -17.16 14.39
CA CYS A 601 -12.68 -18.03 14.97
C CYS A 601 -13.88 -17.24 15.50
N THR A 602 -13.67 -16.02 16.00
CA THR A 602 -14.80 -15.16 16.45
C THR A 602 -15.55 -14.53 15.27
N MET A 603 -14.85 -14.12 14.18
CA MET A 603 -15.48 -13.70 12.94
C MET A 603 -16.31 -14.81 12.31
N ALA A 604 -15.79 -16.04 12.33
CA ALA A 604 -16.51 -17.25 11.90
C ALA A 604 -17.64 -17.67 12.86
N ARG A 605 -17.80 -17.00 14.01
CA ARG A 605 -18.82 -17.31 15.02
C ARG A 605 -18.78 -18.75 15.54
N ILE A 606 -17.56 -19.36 15.60
CA ILE A 606 -17.39 -20.75 16.04
C ILE A 606 -17.76 -20.88 17.52
N GLY A 607 -18.71 -21.76 17.82
CA GLY A 607 -19.20 -21.99 19.19
C GLY A 607 -19.82 -20.76 19.87
N ALA A 608 -20.37 -19.80 19.08
CA ALA A 608 -20.99 -18.60 19.62
C ALA A 608 -22.17 -18.90 20.55
N ASP A 609 -23.01 -19.87 20.19
CA ASP A 609 -24.15 -20.30 21.00
C ASP A 609 -23.70 -21.04 22.29
N GLU A 610 -22.45 -21.50 22.34
CA GLU A 610 -21.83 -22.13 23.51
C GLU A 610 -21.02 -21.12 24.36
N GLY A 611 -20.98 -19.85 23.93
CA GLY A 611 -20.26 -18.76 24.61
C GLY A 611 -18.73 -18.78 24.38
N LEU A 612 -18.24 -19.56 23.40
CA LEU A 612 -16.79 -19.65 23.14
C LEU A 612 -16.23 -18.33 22.56
N CYS A 613 -16.99 -17.69 21.66
CA CYS A 613 -16.59 -16.41 21.10
C CYS A 613 -16.43 -15.32 22.16
N ASP A 614 -17.38 -15.24 23.12
CA ASP A 614 -17.32 -14.25 24.19
C ASP A 614 -16.11 -14.45 25.08
N LYS A 615 -15.82 -15.69 25.49
CA LYS A 615 -14.64 -16.02 26.29
C LYS A 615 -13.33 -15.73 25.54
N ALA A 616 -13.29 -16.03 24.23
CA ALA A 616 -12.12 -15.76 23.41
C ALA A 616 -11.84 -14.25 23.29
N LEU A 617 -12.89 -13.44 23.11
CA LEU A 617 -12.80 -11.98 23.09
C LEU A 617 -12.40 -11.42 24.46
N ASP A 618 -12.95 -11.93 25.58
CA ASP A 618 -12.54 -11.56 26.93
C ASP A 618 -11.05 -11.87 27.16
N SER A 619 -10.58 -13.02 26.65
CA SER A 619 -9.16 -13.41 26.72
C SER A 619 -8.29 -12.50 25.86
N ALA A 620 -8.73 -12.13 24.65
CA ALA A 620 -8.02 -11.18 23.80
C ALA A 620 -7.87 -9.82 24.50
N VAL A 621 -8.95 -9.29 25.09
CA VAL A 621 -8.90 -8.05 25.89
C VAL A 621 -7.96 -8.20 27.09
N LYS A 622 -8.09 -9.29 27.85
CA LYS A 622 -7.31 -9.50 29.07
C LYS A 622 -5.80 -9.64 28.84
N TYR A 623 -5.41 -10.33 27.77
CA TYR A 623 -4.03 -10.75 27.57
C TYR A 623 -3.31 -9.95 26.49
N LEU A 624 -4.00 -9.62 25.36
CA LEU A 624 -3.37 -9.00 24.19
C LEU A 624 -3.51 -7.48 24.17
N GLU A 625 -4.56 -6.92 24.77
CA GLU A 625 -4.77 -5.47 24.76
C GLU A 625 -3.66 -4.72 25.50
N CYS A 626 -3.20 -3.62 24.89
CA CYS A 626 -2.28 -2.65 25.48
C CYS A 626 -2.66 -1.23 25.05
N GLU A 627 -1.84 -0.24 25.43
CA GLU A 627 -2.14 1.18 25.14
C GLU A 627 -2.33 1.46 23.64
N HIS A 628 -1.54 0.83 22.77
CA HIS A 628 -1.44 1.17 21.34
C HIS A 628 -2.15 0.19 20.41
N GLY A 629 -2.84 -0.81 20.92
CA GLY A 629 -3.55 -1.85 20.17
C GLY A 629 -3.52 -3.18 20.88
N MET A 630 -3.69 -4.28 20.13
CA MET A 630 -3.51 -5.64 20.60
C MET A 630 -2.23 -6.23 20.02
N VAL A 631 -1.40 -6.82 20.87
CA VAL A 631 -0.17 -7.51 20.47
C VAL A 631 -0.51 -8.83 19.76
N LEU A 632 0.38 -9.28 18.87
CA LEU A 632 0.16 -10.50 18.09
C LEU A 632 0.08 -11.73 18.97
N ASN A 633 0.98 -11.83 19.96
CA ASN A 633 0.99 -12.95 20.92
C ASN A 633 1.48 -12.48 22.30
N THR A 634 1.26 -13.29 23.31
CA THR A 634 1.76 -13.04 24.67
C THR A 634 1.87 -14.35 25.48
N PRO A 635 2.85 -14.51 26.37
CA PRO A 635 4.09 -13.72 26.50
C PRO A 635 4.95 -13.79 25.23
N ALA A 636 5.84 -12.80 25.03
CA ALA A 636 6.81 -12.82 23.94
C ALA A 636 7.79 -13.99 24.09
N TYR A 637 8.34 -14.43 22.96
CA TYR A 637 9.45 -15.40 22.95
C TYR A 637 10.75 -14.70 23.34
N THR A 638 11.48 -15.26 24.30
CA THR A 638 12.73 -14.69 24.80
C THR A 638 13.99 -15.27 24.14
N HIS A 639 13.83 -16.31 23.33
CA HIS A 639 14.92 -16.95 22.59
C HIS A 639 14.41 -17.64 21.33
N TYR A 640 15.33 -17.93 20.40
CA TYR A 640 15.00 -18.66 19.19
C TYR A 640 14.63 -20.12 19.49
N ILE A 641 13.45 -20.53 19.02
CA ILE A 641 12.92 -21.89 19.15
C ILE A 641 12.78 -22.45 17.72
N LYS A 642 13.70 -23.35 17.36
CA LYS A 642 13.77 -23.88 15.99
C LYS A 642 12.48 -24.57 15.50
N ASP A 643 11.70 -25.13 16.41
CA ASP A 643 10.45 -25.80 16.10
C ASP A 643 9.30 -24.83 15.78
N TYR A 644 9.47 -23.53 16.09
CA TYR A 644 8.49 -22.47 15.81
C TYR A 644 8.93 -21.55 14.68
N GLY A 645 10.25 -21.55 14.40
CA GLY A 645 10.82 -20.80 13.28
C GLY A 645 11.07 -19.32 13.57
N GLU A 646 10.99 -18.54 12.52
CA GLU A 646 11.44 -17.15 12.50
C GLU A 646 10.73 -16.25 13.53
N ILE A 647 9.47 -16.53 13.87
CA ILE A 647 8.69 -15.75 14.85
C ILE A 647 9.44 -15.58 16.18
N SER A 648 10.16 -16.60 16.62
CA SER A 648 10.92 -16.59 17.88
C SER A 648 12.32 -15.97 17.77
N SER A 649 12.71 -15.50 16.58
CA SER A 649 14.03 -14.87 16.36
C SER A 649 14.01 -13.35 16.59
N TYR A 650 12.84 -12.72 16.55
CA TYR A 650 12.71 -11.28 16.73
C TYR A 650 12.82 -10.87 18.20
N PRO A 651 13.31 -9.66 18.49
CA PRO A 651 13.28 -9.12 19.85
C PRO A 651 11.84 -9.02 20.39
N GLU A 652 11.70 -9.13 21.70
CA GLU A 652 10.43 -9.07 22.40
C GLU A 652 9.68 -7.74 22.10
N GLY A 653 8.41 -7.86 21.74
CA GLY A 653 7.56 -6.71 21.41
C GLY A 653 7.74 -6.14 20.01
N TYR A 654 8.53 -6.77 19.15
CA TYR A 654 8.76 -6.32 17.77
C TYR A 654 8.31 -7.35 16.75
N LYS A 655 7.83 -6.86 15.62
CA LYS A 655 7.37 -7.65 14.47
C LYS A 655 6.36 -8.73 14.91
N GLU A 656 6.56 -9.96 14.49
CA GLU A 656 5.68 -11.10 14.81
C GLU A 656 5.87 -11.63 16.24
N ASN A 657 6.92 -11.20 16.95
CA ASN A 657 7.14 -11.60 18.35
C ASN A 657 6.55 -10.59 19.34
N ALA A 658 5.26 -10.70 19.61
CA ALA A 658 4.49 -9.83 20.53
C ALA A 658 4.46 -8.34 20.12
N GLY A 659 4.77 -7.99 18.88
CA GLY A 659 4.48 -6.68 18.32
C GLY A 659 2.97 -6.49 18.11
N ILE A 660 2.52 -5.24 17.95
CA ILE A 660 1.18 -4.94 17.49
C ILE A 660 1.19 -4.98 15.97
N PHE A 661 0.76 -6.07 15.39
CA PHE A 661 0.55 -6.15 13.96
C PHE A 661 -0.83 -5.53 13.66
N CYS A 662 -0.84 -4.32 13.10
CA CYS A 662 -2.08 -3.55 12.95
C CYS A 662 -3.11 -4.23 12.02
N HIS A 663 -2.66 -5.13 11.16
CA HIS A 663 -3.49 -5.91 10.23
C HIS A 663 -4.47 -6.87 10.94
N ASN A 664 -4.05 -7.50 12.06
CA ASN A 664 -4.86 -8.47 12.79
C ASN A 664 -5.88 -7.81 13.72
N ASN A 665 -5.61 -6.59 14.17
CA ASN A 665 -6.48 -5.89 15.09
C ASN A 665 -7.92 -5.73 14.55
N PRO A 666 -8.14 -5.35 13.27
CA PRO A 666 -9.47 -5.31 12.67
C PRO A 666 -10.24 -6.64 12.71
N TRP A 667 -9.55 -7.80 12.68
CA TRP A 667 -10.24 -9.09 12.78
C TRP A 667 -10.93 -9.24 14.13
N VAL A 668 -10.26 -8.86 15.22
CA VAL A 668 -10.87 -8.85 16.57
C VAL A 668 -11.96 -7.79 16.65
N ILE A 669 -11.76 -6.59 16.12
CA ILE A 669 -12.76 -5.52 16.08
C ILE A 669 -14.07 -5.99 15.39
N ILE A 670 -13.94 -6.71 14.26
CA ILE A 670 -15.10 -7.29 13.55
C ILE A 670 -15.75 -8.37 14.43
N GLY A 671 -14.96 -9.25 15.05
CA GLY A 671 -15.47 -10.28 15.96
C GLY A 671 -16.23 -9.67 17.16
N GLU A 672 -15.70 -8.60 17.74
CA GLU A 672 -16.36 -7.84 18.83
C GLU A 672 -17.67 -7.20 18.37
N ALA A 673 -17.68 -6.58 17.18
CA ALA A 673 -18.89 -6.00 16.61
C ALA A 673 -19.95 -7.08 16.33
N MET A 674 -19.57 -8.24 15.80
CA MET A 674 -20.47 -9.38 15.58
C MET A 674 -21.00 -9.97 16.89
N ALA A 675 -20.29 -9.78 18.01
CA ALA A 675 -20.73 -10.16 19.35
C ALA A 675 -21.53 -9.04 20.05
N GLY A 676 -21.77 -7.89 19.40
CA GLY A 676 -22.49 -6.75 19.96
C GLY A 676 -21.69 -5.93 20.98
N ARG A 677 -20.35 -6.05 21.01
CA ARG A 677 -19.45 -5.37 21.95
C ARG A 677 -18.99 -4.01 21.41
N ALA A 678 -19.94 -3.08 21.23
CA ALA A 678 -19.69 -1.80 20.57
C ALA A 678 -18.59 -0.95 21.23
N GLU A 679 -18.53 -0.92 22.56
CA GLU A 679 -17.53 -0.14 23.30
C GLU A 679 -16.11 -0.70 23.13
N ASP A 680 -15.96 -2.02 23.16
CA ASP A 680 -14.67 -2.69 22.95
C ASP A 680 -14.18 -2.49 21.52
N ALA A 681 -15.03 -2.77 20.53
CA ALA A 681 -14.73 -2.60 19.11
C ALA A 681 -14.33 -1.15 18.78
N TRP A 682 -15.07 -0.18 19.33
CA TRP A 682 -14.74 1.25 19.15
C TRP A 682 -13.44 1.64 19.85
N ARG A 683 -13.18 1.13 21.05
CA ARG A 683 -11.93 1.38 21.78
C ARG A 683 -10.73 0.86 21.01
N HIS A 684 -10.79 -0.37 20.48
CA HIS A 684 -9.69 -0.98 19.73
C HIS A 684 -9.48 -0.32 18.37
N TYR A 685 -10.54 0.07 17.68
CA TYR A 685 -10.45 0.85 16.45
C TYR A 685 -9.66 2.15 16.66
N LYS A 686 -9.97 2.90 17.74
CA LYS A 686 -9.27 4.15 18.04
C LYS A 686 -7.78 3.95 18.34
N LYS A 687 -7.39 2.84 18.97
CA LYS A 687 -5.99 2.57 19.34
C LYS A 687 -5.09 2.41 18.13
N ILE A 688 -5.57 1.83 17.04
CA ILE A 688 -4.79 1.60 15.82
C ILE A 688 -4.96 2.72 14.77
N THR A 689 -5.98 3.55 14.89
CA THR A 689 -6.31 4.58 13.90
C THR A 689 -5.42 5.82 14.07
N PRO A 690 -4.67 6.22 13.03
CA PRO A 690 -3.67 7.30 13.11
C PRO A 690 -4.25 8.63 13.60
N ALA A 691 -5.46 9.00 13.17
CA ALA A 691 -6.10 10.26 13.53
C ALA A 691 -6.36 10.44 15.05
N PHE A 692 -6.39 9.34 15.83
CA PHE A 692 -6.53 9.37 17.28
C PHE A 692 -5.18 9.32 18.02
N THR A 693 -4.06 9.18 17.31
CA THR A 693 -2.73 9.13 17.94
C THR A 693 -2.35 10.50 18.51
N LYS A 694 -1.99 10.53 19.79
CA LYS A 694 -1.65 11.78 20.50
C LYS A 694 -0.17 12.13 20.44
N ASP A 695 0.71 11.12 20.53
CA ASP A 695 2.16 11.29 20.53
C ASP A 695 2.75 10.88 19.18
N GLN A 696 2.91 11.84 18.29
CA GLN A 696 3.46 11.61 16.94
C GLN A 696 4.99 11.48 16.98
N ALA A 697 5.66 12.08 17.94
CA ALA A 697 7.11 11.93 18.10
C ALA A 697 7.48 10.47 18.46
N LEU A 698 6.67 9.82 19.32
CA LEU A 698 6.81 8.41 19.65
C LEU A 698 6.36 7.52 18.47
N ARG A 699 5.19 7.81 17.88
CA ARG A 699 4.62 7.01 16.79
C ARG A 699 5.50 7.03 15.54
N LYS A 700 6.17 8.12 15.24
CA LYS A 700 7.10 8.41 14.14
C LYS A 700 6.52 8.37 12.73
N VAL A 701 5.67 7.39 12.42
CA VAL A 701 5.03 7.25 11.11
C VAL A 701 3.98 8.33 10.86
N GLU A 702 3.56 8.48 9.62
CA GLU A 702 2.60 9.50 9.21
C GLU A 702 1.30 9.46 10.01
N PRO A 703 0.76 10.61 10.45
CA PRO A 703 -0.47 10.67 11.25
C PRO A 703 -1.75 10.50 10.43
N TYR A 704 -1.66 10.37 9.11
CA TYR A 704 -2.82 10.31 8.20
C TYR A 704 -3.02 8.94 7.56
N VAL A 705 -2.11 7.96 7.75
CA VAL A 705 -2.22 6.61 7.20
C VAL A 705 -1.88 5.55 8.23
N PHE A 706 -2.46 4.37 8.05
CA PHE A 706 -2.17 3.20 8.88
C PHE A 706 -0.76 2.68 8.61
N CYS A 707 -0.12 2.16 9.65
CA CYS A 707 1.13 1.42 9.54
C CYS A 707 0.88 -0.09 9.68
N GLN A 708 1.87 -0.88 9.26
CA GLN A 708 1.82 -2.34 9.37
C GLN A 708 1.91 -2.78 10.82
N MET A 709 2.84 -2.20 11.57
CA MET A 709 3.10 -2.61 12.94
C MET A 709 3.45 -1.44 13.86
N VAL A 710 3.22 -1.67 15.14
CA VAL A 710 3.61 -0.79 16.25
C VAL A 710 4.32 -1.66 17.27
N ALA A 711 5.38 -1.14 17.89
CA ALA A 711 6.08 -1.82 18.96
C ALA A 711 5.14 -2.12 20.15
N GLY A 712 5.11 -3.38 20.55
CA GLY A 712 4.21 -3.91 21.57
C GLY A 712 4.61 -3.52 22.99
N LYS A 713 3.86 -4.01 23.98
CA LYS A 713 4.06 -3.70 25.40
C LYS A 713 5.40 -4.20 25.96
N ASP A 714 5.98 -5.24 25.36
CA ASP A 714 7.23 -5.85 25.79
C ASP A 714 8.46 -5.25 25.07
N ALA A 715 8.25 -4.33 24.13
CA ALA A 715 9.31 -3.64 23.42
C ALA A 715 10.00 -2.59 24.31
N GLU A 716 11.25 -2.25 24.00
CA GLU A 716 11.98 -1.17 24.68
C GLU A 716 11.31 0.20 24.48
N LYS A 717 10.67 0.42 23.32
CA LYS A 717 9.94 1.66 23.00
C LYS A 717 8.51 1.34 22.55
N PRO A 718 7.61 0.99 23.47
CA PRO A 718 6.23 0.70 23.14
C PRO A 718 5.56 1.88 22.43
N GLY A 719 4.82 1.63 21.35
CA GLY A 719 4.12 2.67 20.59
C GLY A 719 4.85 3.21 19.36
N GLU A 720 6.15 2.85 19.14
CA GLU A 720 6.87 3.22 17.91
C GLU A 720 6.30 2.46 16.71
N GLY A 721 5.83 3.21 15.68
CA GLY A 721 5.27 2.64 14.47
C GLY A 721 6.32 2.36 13.40
N LYS A 722 6.04 1.39 12.51
CA LYS A 722 6.90 1.02 11.36
C LYS A 722 6.04 0.71 10.12
N ASN A 723 6.64 0.89 8.95
CA ASN A 723 6.12 0.46 7.65
C ASN A 723 4.71 0.99 7.37
N SER A 724 4.62 2.30 7.14
CA SER A 724 3.38 2.97 6.75
C SER A 724 2.98 2.68 5.30
N TRP A 725 1.75 2.99 4.93
CA TRP A 725 1.13 2.94 3.62
C TRP A 725 0.79 1.53 3.11
N LEU A 726 1.76 0.77 2.61
CA LEU A 726 1.50 -0.50 1.92
C LEU A 726 1.29 -1.64 2.92
N THR A 727 0.10 -1.72 3.45
CA THR A 727 -0.30 -2.72 4.44
C THR A 727 -1.76 -3.10 4.31
N GLY A 728 -2.09 -4.37 4.49
CA GLY A 728 -3.47 -4.86 4.57
C GLY A 728 -4.28 -4.27 5.72
N THR A 729 -3.61 -3.60 6.68
CA THR A 729 -4.29 -2.83 7.74
C THR A 729 -5.32 -1.87 7.15
N ALA A 730 -5.00 -1.20 6.03
CA ALA A 730 -5.91 -0.24 5.42
C ALA A 730 -7.24 -0.87 4.98
N ALA A 731 -7.19 -1.97 4.23
CA ALA A 731 -8.39 -2.66 3.74
C ALA A 731 -9.20 -3.30 4.87
N TRP A 732 -8.52 -3.95 5.82
CA TRP A 732 -9.21 -4.56 6.96
C TRP A 732 -9.81 -3.53 7.91
N THR A 733 -9.14 -2.40 8.13
CA THR A 733 -9.71 -1.31 8.93
C THR A 733 -10.89 -0.65 8.19
N TRP A 734 -10.82 -0.55 6.86
CA TRP A 734 -11.96 -0.13 6.03
C TRP A 734 -13.16 -1.06 6.23
N LYS A 735 -12.94 -2.37 6.10
CA LYS A 735 -14.00 -3.36 6.33
C LYS A 735 -14.55 -3.31 7.77
N ALA A 736 -13.68 -3.19 8.75
CA ALA A 736 -14.10 -3.06 10.15
C ALA A 736 -14.94 -1.80 10.39
N VAL A 737 -14.51 -0.65 9.88
CA VAL A 737 -15.25 0.61 10.15
C VAL A 737 -16.51 0.73 9.31
N SER A 738 -16.48 0.41 8.01
CA SER A 738 -17.65 0.59 7.13
C SER A 738 -18.72 -0.48 7.34
N GLU A 739 -18.32 -1.75 7.47
CA GLU A 739 -19.24 -2.88 7.55
C GLU A 739 -19.59 -3.28 8.99
N ALA A 740 -18.59 -3.29 9.92
CA ALA A 740 -18.85 -3.78 11.27
C ALA A 740 -19.26 -2.66 12.25
N LEU A 741 -18.52 -1.54 12.30
CA LEU A 741 -18.81 -0.44 13.21
C LEU A 741 -19.98 0.42 12.71
N LEU A 742 -19.85 1.03 11.53
CA LEU A 742 -20.93 1.82 10.89
C LEU A 742 -22.06 0.94 10.36
N GLY A 743 -21.79 -0.36 10.19
CA GLY A 743 -22.79 -1.37 9.92
C GLY A 743 -23.37 -1.39 8.50
N ILE A 744 -22.66 -0.88 7.48
CA ILE A 744 -23.13 -0.85 6.09
C ILE A 744 -22.53 -2.01 5.32
N LYS A 745 -23.21 -3.16 5.33
CA LYS A 745 -22.70 -4.43 4.78
C LYS A 745 -23.30 -4.72 3.39
N PRO A 746 -22.49 -4.72 2.30
CA PRO A 746 -22.96 -5.21 1.00
C PRO A 746 -23.40 -6.68 1.07
N GLN A 747 -24.53 -6.97 0.44
CA GLN A 747 -25.09 -8.31 0.30
C GLN A 747 -25.45 -8.55 -1.18
N PHE A 748 -25.66 -9.82 -1.55
CA PHE A 748 -26.01 -10.15 -2.95
C PHE A 748 -27.26 -9.42 -3.46
N ASP A 749 -28.23 -9.13 -2.59
CA ASP A 749 -29.52 -8.51 -2.95
C ASP A 749 -29.70 -7.09 -2.41
N GLY A 750 -28.69 -6.49 -1.75
CA GLY A 750 -28.88 -5.17 -1.16
C GLY A 750 -27.85 -4.81 -0.10
N LEU A 751 -28.25 -3.97 0.83
CA LEU A 751 -27.43 -3.54 1.98
C LEU A 751 -28.06 -4.06 3.29
N LEU A 752 -27.26 -4.70 4.13
CA LEU A 752 -27.61 -4.95 5.51
C LEU A 752 -27.08 -3.81 6.37
N VAL A 753 -27.97 -3.15 7.10
CA VAL A 753 -27.61 -2.10 8.08
C VAL A 753 -27.69 -2.70 9.47
N GLU A 754 -26.52 -2.83 10.12
CA GLU A 754 -26.36 -3.44 11.45
C GLU A 754 -25.19 -2.75 12.19
N PRO A 755 -25.41 -1.54 12.73
CA PRO A 755 -24.35 -0.76 13.37
C PRO A 755 -23.94 -1.33 14.72
N CYS A 756 -22.65 -1.25 15.02
CA CYS A 756 -22.08 -1.61 16.32
C CYS A 756 -21.00 -0.60 16.73
N ILE A 757 -21.42 0.65 16.94
CA ILE A 757 -20.54 1.76 17.33
C ILE A 757 -21.29 2.62 18.39
N PRO A 758 -20.61 3.17 19.43
CA PRO A 758 -21.28 3.96 20.47
C PRO A 758 -21.51 5.43 20.02
N ILE A 759 -22.11 5.62 18.83
CA ILE A 759 -22.52 6.90 18.26
C ILE A 759 -24.02 6.84 17.99
N GLY A 760 -24.79 7.68 18.68
CA GLY A 760 -26.25 7.58 18.68
C GLY A 760 -26.91 7.89 17.33
N THR A 761 -26.39 8.87 16.60
CA THR A 761 -26.93 9.25 15.28
C THR A 761 -25.81 9.71 14.35
N TYR A 762 -25.82 9.20 13.10
CA TYR A 762 -24.92 9.62 12.04
C TYR A 762 -25.59 9.46 10.67
N ARG A 763 -25.00 10.06 9.66
CA ARG A 763 -25.47 9.97 8.27
C ARG A 763 -24.44 9.27 7.42
N ILE A 764 -24.90 8.46 6.45
CA ILE A 764 -24.08 7.80 5.44
C ILE A 764 -24.60 8.20 4.06
N HIS A 765 -23.73 8.67 3.21
CA HIS A 765 -23.93 8.68 1.77
C HIS A 765 -23.17 7.49 1.18
N ARG A 766 -23.85 6.67 0.35
CA ARG A 766 -23.29 5.45 -0.23
C ARG A 766 -23.77 5.26 -1.67
N ARG A 767 -22.83 5.24 -2.63
CA ARG A 767 -23.11 4.69 -3.96
C ARG A 767 -22.91 3.18 -3.92
N PHE A 768 -23.94 2.45 -4.26
CA PHE A 768 -23.93 0.99 -4.28
C PHE A 768 -24.52 0.53 -5.60
N ARG A 769 -23.69 -0.05 -6.47
CA ARG A 769 -24.04 -0.36 -7.85
C ARG A 769 -24.46 0.94 -8.60
N ASP A 770 -25.65 0.96 -9.20
CA ASP A 770 -26.23 2.14 -9.86
C ASP A 770 -27.24 2.94 -8.98
N ALA A 771 -27.20 2.68 -7.66
CA ALA A 771 -28.02 3.38 -6.71
C ALA A 771 -27.21 4.32 -5.80
N GLU A 772 -27.87 5.38 -5.32
CA GLU A 772 -27.35 6.29 -4.28
C GLU A 772 -28.24 6.19 -3.04
N TYR A 773 -27.62 5.92 -1.89
CA TYR A 773 -28.28 5.83 -0.60
C TYR A 773 -27.84 6.98 0.30
N ASP A 774 -28.80 7.79 0.77
CA ASP A 774 -28.62 8.75 1.84
C ASP A 774 -29.34 8.21 3.08
N LEU A 775 -28.58 7.65 4.01
CA LEU A 775 -29.07 6.99 5.21
C LEU A 775 -28.85 7.87 6.43
N THR A 776 -29.90 8.09 7.22
CA THR A 776 -29.80 8.61 8.59
C THR A 776 -29.99 7.44 9.55
N ILE A 777 -28.93 7.06 10.25
CA ILE A 777 -28.93 5.93 11.17
C ILE A 777 -29.10 6.43 12.58
N ARG A 778 -30.12 5.90 13.30
CA ARG A 778 -30.41 6.18 14.70
C ARG A 778 -30.31 4.90 15.52
N GLN A 779 -29.37 4.84 16.41
CA GLN A 779 -29.22 3.73 17.34
C GLN A 779 -30.12 3.97 18.55
N THR A 780 -31.14 3.13 18.71
CA THR A 780 -32.17 3.25 19.77
C THR A 780 -31.82 2.46 21.04
N GLY A 781 -30.67 1.76 21.01
CA GLY A 781 -30.23 0.88 22.11
C GLY A 781 -30.96 -0.45 22.20
N LYS A 782 -31.88 -0.73 21.27
CA LYS A 782 -32.61 -2.00 21.22
C LYS A 782 -31.85 -3.08 20.43
N GLY A 783 -30.78 -2.70 19.76
CA GLY A 783 -30.02 -3.55 18.82
C GLY A 783 -30.95 -4.07 17.71
N GLY A 784 -30.61 -3.83 16.47
CA GLY A 784 -31.41 -4.28 15.36
C GLY A 784 -30.65 -4.26 14.07
N LYS A 785 -31.05 -5.10 13.15
CA LYS A 785 -30.56 -5.11 11.79
C LYS A 785 -31.69 -4.85 10.81
N VAL A 786 -31.43 -4.04 9.81
CA VAL A 786 -32.36 -3.67 8.76
C VAL A 786 -31.77 -4.06 7.41
N PHE A 787 -32.48 -4.90 6.66
CA PHE A 787 -32.11 -5.21 5.29
C PHE A 787 -32.78 -4.23 4.33
N ILE A 788 -32.00 -3.55 3.50
CA ILE A 788 -32.48 -2.65 2.46
C ILE A 788 -32.27 -3.35 1.12
N PRO A 789 -33.34 -3.85 0.46
CA PRO A 789 -33.23 -4.47 -0.85
C PRO A 789 -32.64 -3.48 -1.85
N TYR A 790 -31.76 -3.98 -2.74
CA TYR A 790 -31.22 -3.18 -3.82
C TYR A 790 -32.35 -2.65 -4.73
N LYS A 791 -32.30 -1.35 -5.01
CA LYS A 791 -33.19 -0.66 -5.92
C LYS A 791 -32.45 0.47 -6.62
N PRO A 792 -32.44 0.51 -7.97
CA PRO A 792 -31.79 1.58 -8.71
C PRO A 792 -32.28 2.98 -8.34
N GLY A 793 -31.43 3.97 -8.54
CA GLY A 793 -31.74 5.38 -8.32
C GLY A 793 -31.50 5.84 -6.86
N LYS A 794 -31.97 7.06 -6.56
CA LYS A 794 -31.71 7.69 -5.27
C LYS A 794 -32.70 7.24 -4.21
N GLN A 795 -32.17 6.80 -3.05
CA GLN A 795 -32.91 6.38 -1.86
C GLN A 795 -32.51 7.29 -0.68
N VAL A 796 -33.52 7.84 0.00
CA VAL A 796 -33.31 8.63 1.23
C VAL A 796 -34.09 7.94 2.33
N LEU A 797 -33.40 7.40 3.34
CA LEU A 797 -33.99 6.53 4.35
C LEU A 797 -33.54 6.93 5.76
N GLU A 798 -34.48 6.87 6.71
CA GLU A 798 -34.15 6.83 8.14
C GLU A 798 -34.18 5.37 8.59
N VAL A 799 -33.12 4.94 9.25
CA VAL A 799 -32.97 3.56 9.74
C VAL A 799 -32.81 3.61 11.25
N GLU A 800 -33.70 2.94 11.95
CA GLU A 800 -33.64 2.76 13.40
C GLU A 800 -33.14 1.35 13.72
N CYS A 801 -32.06 1.26 14.49
CA CYS A 801 -31.41 0.01 14.89
C CYS A 801 -31.30 -0.13 16.42
#